data_54b85bcb841887b5d0f46b9bd2200000
#
_entry.id   54b85bcb841887b5d0f46b9bd2200000
#
_cell.length_a   1.000
_cell.length_b   1.000
_cell.length_c   1.000
_cell.angle_alpha   90.00
_cell.angle_beta   90.00
_cell.angle_gamma   90.00
#
_symmetry.space_group_name_H-M   'P 1'
#
loop_
_entity.id
_entity.type
_entity.pdbx_description
1 polymer ?
#
loop_
_entity_poly.entity_id
_entity_poly.type
_entity_poly.pdbx_seq_one_letter_code
_entity_poly.pdbx_strand_id
1 'polypeptide(L)'
;MKKLVSILSLILVSAALLAQTPTGGVTGAVVSRAGRLPIPGANLIIQKDGQTVATSTSASDGRFLVEALADGMYQMTITADGYKDLRVNVTVDNGFVKDMIFMTMTPDVQVESVDASNFTEFDMDDSGYNDNPTILFSSNDPYNSVAGYGFSSIRFKNRGYNSETQDVYFSGVRLNDAITGYSPYSLWTGLNEVTRSKETSTGLESSDYGSGGYNGSTNIFGNPSNVRKGLRASVLTNSAMYRLRLMLTYGSGPLDNGWSYAVSASARVGGNDWIKGVYYRSFAYYLGAEKKFGDGKTLALMHFATPGQRGAQNASTQEVYDLMGDNMYNSNWGYQNGKVRNSRVRKTFEPVTVLRYRYAPSANFESNTIFLWRTGFNGYTALDWYDASDPRPDYYRNLPSYSFANSTEGDDQSARYDYSYDDLSKKGQLMYEAWTSRSSDYLMYQHLNWDRLYNVNYNSADGRSKYAQEQRHVDQNDLNLVENIKWRINDYSVLSGGVNFKYNRTEYYKKIADLLGGEYFLNVDSFAERDFAINEAKIQNDLDYYIANGFKSEKITKGGKYGYDYFANVIKANLWAGYNLQKDNWDIKVSGNVGYESFWREGMMRKGLFAGTEGEVAELNRKLPATQQLKAVLDADGNAVTSKGKSETKHFLTGSAKAYLSRSFKGGHRVYANLGVFSDAPTFNEAFISPRTRNTIIGNLRNKFTYSADLNYQYSNKGYNVRFTAFYTKIKNQSDVMSFYDDSQNSFTNFAMTGIDQQHLGIEFGFSVPLPVTGLSLEGVLSAGEYTYTSNPYMVQTIDNSAEVVRQSTVPYWSKVPLYATYEDAAGMTQFDMDGDGNMIVKGYKKHYVPSTPQIAAQLGLKYNINYWFLELNAQCFAKSHLDMNPLYRTDFACKGCFDENGNLIYNEDVNKGGSAHFYYMTDQEEFKPVFLLNASVGKSWYINNNQLGFSLQVNNITNNRGVKTGGYEQTRLQNSSSKDVYYRFQSKYFYMSGINYMLNVYFRF
;
A
#
# COMPACT_ATOMS: atom_id res chain seq x y z
N MET A 1 -17.46 -27.37 -21.65
CA MET A 1 -18.60 -26.49 -21.33
C MET A 1 -19.93 -27.21 -21.11
N LYS A 2 -20.44 -28.06 -22.04
CA LYS A 2 -21.73 -28.74 -21.80
C LYS A 2 -21.82 -29.68 -20.58
N LYS A 3 -20.73 -30.34 -20.14
CA LYS A 3 -20.72 -31.18 -18.94
C LYS A 3 -20.60 -30.42 -17.61
N LEU A 4 -20.04 -29.21 -17.61
CA LEU A 4 -19.98 -28.33 -16.43
C LEU A 4 -21.34 -27.68 -16.12
N VAL A 5 -22.07 -27.30 -17.17
CA VAL A 5 -23.43 -26.76 -17.06
C VAL A 5 -24.43 -27.81 -16.53
N SER A 6 -24.23 -29.10 -16.91
CA SER A 6 -25.09 -30.18 -16.42
C SER A 6 -24.86 -30.54 -14.95
N ILE A 7 -23.65 -30.36 -14.42
CA ILE A 7 -23.34 -30.58 -12.99
C ILE A 7 -23.89 -29.41 -12.16
N LEU A 8 -23.78 -28.16 -12.65
CA LEU A 8 -24.39 -27.01 -11.97
C LEU A 8 -25.93 -27.12 -11.95
N SER A 9 -26.57 -27.62 -13.01
CA SER A 9 -28.01 -27.79 -13.04
C SER A 9 -28.51 -28.93 -12.13
N LEU A 10 -27.71 -29.98 -11.91
CA LEU A 10 -28.08 -31.07 -11.00
C LEU A 10 -28.01 -30.66 -9.52
N ILE A 11 -27.09 -29.77 -9.15
CA ILE A 11 -26.97 -29.20 -7.79
C ILE A 11 -28.15 -28.25 -7.50
N LEU A 12 -28.65 -27.54 -8.49
CA LEU A 12 -29.82 -26.64 -8.36
C LEU A 12 -31.16 -27.40 -8.24
N VAL A 13 -31.28 -28.60 -8.75
CA VAL A 13 -32.51 -29.38 -8.72
C VAL A 13 -32.67 -30.18 -7.42
N SER A 14 -31.57 -30.53 -6.73
CA SER A 14 -31.62 -31.26 -5.45
C SER A 14 -31.98 -30.39 -4.22
N ALA A 15 -31.88 -29.05 -4.33
CA ALA A 15 -32.23 -28.10 -3.24
C ALA A 15 -33.76 -27.82 -3.16
N ALA A 16 -34.57 -28.30 -4.10
CA ALA A 16 -35.99 -27.96 -4.18
C ALA A 16 -36.93 -28.94 -3.44
N LEU A 17 -36.42 -29.96 -2.72
CA LEU A 17 -37.23 -31.09 -2.24
C LEU A 17 -37.37 -31.24 -0.71
N LEU A 18 -37.04 -30.23 0.10
CA LEU A 18 -37.29 -30.30 1.58
C LEU A 18 -38.11 -29.08 2.04
N ALA A 19 -39.37 -29.10 1.77
CA ALA A 19 -40.35 -28.20 2.40
C ALA A 19 -40.94 -28.85 3.64
N GLN A 20 -40.45 -28.47 4.82
CA GLN A 20 -41.18 -28.64 6.08
C GLN A 20 -41.78 -27.32 6.49
N THR A 21 -42.97 -27.36 7.06
CA THR A 21 -43.76 -26.22 7.54
C THR A 21 -43.01 -25.42 8.61
N PRO A 22 -42.77 -24.13 8.42
CA PRO A 22 -41.83 -23.39 9.20
C PRO A 22 -42.44 -22.61 10.34
N THR A 23 -41.81 -22.69 11.51
CA THR A 23 -41.89 -21.64 12.52
C THR A 23 -40.70 -20.73 12.34
N GLY A 24 -40.92 -19.47 11.92
CA GLY A 24 -39.85 -18.52 11.70
C GLY A 24 -39.20 -18.04 13.02
N GLY A 25 -38.02 -17.47 12.93
CA GLY A 25 -37.34 -16.97 14.11
C GLY A 25 -36.10 -16.14 13.72
N VAL A 26 -35.37 -15.71 14.74
CA VAL A 26 -34.12 -14.97 14.60
C VAL A 26 -33.07 -15.51 15.57
N THR A 27 -31.88 -15.80 15.07
CA THR A 27 -30.75 -16.20 15.91
C THR A 27 -29.52 -15.35 15.57
N GLY A 28 -28.52 -15.36 16.45
CA GLY A 28 -27.25 -14.69 16.27
C GLY A 28 -26.48 -14.63 17.57
N ALA A 29 -25.36 -13.88 17.57
CA ALA A 29 -24.61 -13.61 18.77
C ALA A 29 -24.46 -12.10 18.98
N VAL A 30 -24.79 -11.62 20.17
CA VAL A 30 -24.56 -10.24 20.59
C VAL A 30 -23.11 -10.12 21.03
N VAL A 31 -22.36 -9.26 20.34
CA VAL A 31 -20.93 -9.10 20.59
C VAL A 31 -20.57 -7.63 20.74
N SER A 32 -19.57 -7.35 21.53
CA SER A 32 -18.99 -6.01 21.62
C SER A 32 -18.29 -5.65 20.31
N ARG A 33 -18.38 -4.41 19.91
CA ARG A 33 -17.59 -3.84 18.82
C ARG A 33 -16.09 -3.89 19.10
N ALA A 34 -15.69 -3.83 20.35
CA ALA A 34 -14.31 -4.01 20.79
C ALA A 34 -14.04 -5.52 20.99
N GLY A 35 -13.33 -6.14 20.05
CA GLY A 35 -12.80 -7.49 20.17
C GLY A 35 -13.79 -8.63 19.86
N ARG A 36 -15.02 -8.36 19.35
CA ARG A 36 -16.07 -9.38 19.12
C ARG A 36 -16.37 -10.23 20.36
N LEU A 37 -16.18 -9.64 21.53
CA LEU A 37 -16.40 -10.35 22.79
C LEU A 37 -17.90 -10.57 22.99
N PRO A 38 -18.31 -11.77 23.41
CA PRO A 38 -19.71 -12.00 23.73
C PRO A 38 -20.22 -11.01 24.77
N ILE A 39 -21.42 -10.51 24.59
CA ILE A 39 -22.12 -9.71 25.58
C ILE A 39 -23.23 -10.59 26.20
N PRO A 40 -22.99 -11.17 27.36
CA PRO A 40 -24.00 -11.98 28.04
C PRO A 40 -25.07 -11.08 28.67
N GLY A 41 -26.31 -11.58 28.72
CA GLY A 41 -27.41 -10.86 29.37
C GLY A 41 -27.92 -9.62 28.61
N ALA A 42 -27.54 -9.44 27.36
CA ALA A 42 -28.13 -8.39 26.54
C ALA A 42 -29.61 -8.68 26.29
N ASN A 43 -30.46 -7.70 26.54
CA ASN A 43 -31.89 -7.83 26.32
C ASN A 43 -32.27 -7.55 24.87
N LEU A 44 -33.02 -8.47 24.26
CA LEU A 44 -33.51 -8.34 22.89
C LEU A 44 -35.05 -8.18 22.95
N ILE A 45 -35.53 -7.13 22.33
CA ILE A 45 -36.95 -6.81 22.20
C ILE A 45 -37.28 -6.78 20.71
N ILE A 46 -38.18 -7.64 20.28
CA ILE A 46 -38.67 -7.69 18.90
C ILE A 46 -40.06 -7.09 18.82
N GLN A 47 -40.22 -6.11 17.95
CA GLN A 47 -41.43 -5.36 17.76
C GLN A 47 -41.94 -5.47 16.32
N LYS A 48 -43.27 -5.56 16.17
CA LYS A 48 -43.95 -5.40 14.88
C LYS A 48 -44.97 -4.29 15.04
N ASP A 49 -44.95 -3.30 14.14
CA ASP A 49 -45.84 -2.14 14.16
C ASP A 49 -45.92 -1.42 15.55
N GLY A 50 -44.75 -1.37 16.22
CA GLY A 50 -44.59 -0.72 17.53
C GLY A 50 -45.02 -1.57 18.74
N GLN A 51 -45.58 -2.77 18.53
CA GLN A 51 -45.95 -3.69 19.61
C GLN A 51 -44.89 -4.77 19.82
N THR A 52 -44.50 -5.04 21.06
CA THR A 52 -43.56 -6.10 21.42
C THR A 52 -44.19 -7.47 21.18
N VAL A 53 -43.62 -8.24 20.30
CA VAL A 53 -44.08 -9.59 19.92
C VAL A 53 -43.23 -10.71 20.53
N ALA A 54 -41.97 -10.43 20.85
CA ALA A 54 -41.09 -11.38 21.53
C ALA A 54 -39.96 -10.67 22.28
N THR A 55 -39.44 -11.31 23.32
CA THR A 55 -38.25 -10.89 24.04
C THR A 55 -37.33 -12.08 24.28
N SER A 56 -36.02 -11.83 24.31
CA SER A 56 -34.99 -12.83 24.61
C SER A 56 -33.84 -12.18 25.34
N THR A 57 -32.95 -12.97 25.90
CA THR A 57 -31.68 -12.50 26.47
C THR A 57 -30.53 -13.33 25.90
N SER A 58 -29.41 -12.67 25.66
CA SER A 58 -28.21 -13.39 25.17
C SER A 58 -27.63 -14.28 26.28
N ALA A 59 -27.21 -15.48 25.90
CA ALA A 59 -26.54 -16.44 26.77
C ALA A 59 -25.10 -16.00 27.14
N SER A 60 -24.38 -16.79 27.93
CA SER A 60 -23.02 -16.49 28.38
C SER A 60 -21.98 -16.37 27.24
N ASP A 61 -22.28 -16.98 26.10
CA ASP A 61 -21.49 -16.88 24.86
C ASP A 61 -22.01 -15.80 23.90
N GLY A 62 -22.94 -14.95 24.36
CA GLY A 62 -23.57 -13.87 23.60
C GLY A 62 -24.67 -14.35 22.64
N ARG A 63 -24.88 -15.65 22.47
CA ARG A 63 -25.89 -16.18 21.54
C ARG A 63 -27.30 -15.93 22.02
N PHE A 64 -28.19 -15.70 21.06
CA PHE A 64 -29.62 -15.60 21.28
C PHE A 64 -30.42 -16.38 20.23
N LEU A 65 -31.58 -16.81 20.60
CA LEU A 65 -32.56 -17.42 19.71
C LEU A 65 -33.94 -16.90 20.07
N VAL A 66 -34.67 -16.47 19.07
CA VAL A 66 -36.08 -16.10 19.16
C VAL A 66 -36.85 -16.92 18.12
N GLU A 67 -37.72 -17.79 18.58
CA GLU A 67 -38.51 -18.69 17.74
C GLU A 67 -39.96 -18.19 17.65
N ALA A 68 -40.72 -18.85 16.80
CA ALA A 68 -42.18 -18.63 16.64
C ALA A 68 -42.59 -17.22 16.16
N LEU A 69 -41.76 -16.60 15.31
CA LEU A 69 -42.12 -15.38 14.62
C LEU A 69 -42.82 -15.69 13.30
N ALA A 70 -43.95 -15.03 13.04
CA ALA A 70 -44.62 -15.12 11.73
C ALA A 70 -43.80 -14.38 10.65
N ASP A 71 -44.01 -14.72 9.38
CA ASP A 71 -43.37 -13.97 8.30
C ASP A 71 -43.71 -12.46 8.37
N GLY A 72 -42.71 -11.63 8.19
CA GLY A 72 -42.87 -10.18 8.24
C GLY A 72 -41.62 -9.41 8.63
N MET A 73 -41.72 -8.09 8.61
CA MET A 73 -40.68 -7.19 9.07
C MET A 73 -40.86 -6.87 10.55
N TYR A 74 -39.74 -6.96 11.28
CA TYR A 74 -39.66 -6.68 12.70
C TYR A 74 -38.56 -5.66 12.99
N GLN A 75 -38.74 -4.84 14.02
CA GLN A 75 -37.69 -4.06 14.61
C GLN A 75 -37.14 -4.79 15.84
N MET A 76 -35.88 -5.16 15.81
CA MET A 76 -35.18 -5.74 16.96
C MET A 76 -34.34 -4.65 17.63
N THR A 77 -34.61 -4.42 18.92
CA THR A 77 -33.82 -3.53 19.77
C THR A 77 -33.04 -4.40 20.75
N ILE A 78 -31.75 -4.21 20.81
CA ILE A 78 -30.82 -4.89 21.72
C ILE A 78 -30.24 -3.85 22.67
N THR A 79 -30.40 -4.09 23.98
CA THR A 79 -29.91 -3.22 25.05
C THR A 79 -28.98 -4.02 25.97
N ALA A 80 -27.88 -3.41 26.39
CA ALA A 80 -26.96 -3.98 27.37
C ALA A 80 -26.24 -2.85 28.13
N ASP A 81 -25.94 -3.10 29.41
CA ASP A 81 -25.27 -2.11 30.23
C ASP A 81 -23.89 -1.74 29.64
N GLY A 82 -23.64 -0.43 29.54
CA GLY A 82 -22.41 0.13 28.99
C GLY A 82 -22.34 0.14 27.45
N TYR A 83 -23.42 -0.20 26.75
CA TYR A 83 -23.52 -0.20 25.30
C TYR A 83 -24.67 0.66 24.80
N LYS A 84 -24.51 1.23 23.60
CA LYS A 84 -25.62 1.92 22.94
C LYS A 84 -26.63 0.91 22.45
N ASP A 85 -27.93 1.27 22.59
CA ASP A 85 -29.01 0.48 22.02
C ASP A 85 -28.74 0.21 20.54
N LEU A 86 -28.79 -1.05 20.17
CA LEU A 86 -28.71 -1.47 18.78
C LEU A 86 -30.11 -1.74 18.25
N ARG A 87 -30.55 -0.98 17.26
CA ARG A 87 -31.84 -1.19 16.58
C ARG A 87 -31.58 -1.71 15.17
N VAL A 88 -32.21 -2.84 14.85
CA VAL A 88 -32.04 -3.52 13.57
C VAL A 88 -33.40 -3.95 13.04
N ASN A 89 -33.64 -3.68 11.76
CA ASN A 89 -34.81 -4.25 11.09
C ASN A 89 -34.49 -5.65 10.61
N VAL A 90 -35.30 -6.60 11.01
CA VAL A 90 -35.17 -8.01 10.71
C VAL A 90 -36.38 -8.46 9.91
N THR A 91 -36.17 -9.10 8.79
CA THR A 91 -37.27 -9.73 8.05
C THR A 91 -37.19 -11.23 8.28
N VAL A 92 -38.28 -11.80 8.74
CA VAL A 92 -38.47 -13.24 8.85
C VAL A 92 -39.35 -13.65 7.66
N ASP A 93 -38.85 -14.53 6.85
CA ASP A 93 -39.49 -14.98 5.60
C ASP A 93 -39.54 -16.52 5.56
N ASN A 94 -40.63 -17.07 5.03
CA ASN A 94 -40.81 -18.51 4.79
C ASN A 94 -40.67 -19.40 6.03
N GLY A 95 -40.96 -18.82 7.22
CA GLY A 95 -40.91 -19.55 8.48
C GLY A 95 -39.55 -20.08 8.91
N PHE A 96 -38.46 -19.54 8.40
CA PHE A 96 -37.10 -19.95 8.77
C PHE A 96 -36.53 -19.10 9.89
N VAL A 97 -35.63 -19.71 10.69
CA VAL A 97 -34.83 -18.97 11.68
C VAL A 97 -33.72 -18.22 10.98
N LYS A 98 -33.82 -16.89 10.93
CA LYS A 98 -32.80 -16.02 10.32
C LYS A 98 -31.61 -15.89 11.24
N ASP A 99 -30.45 -16.29 10.77
CA ASP A 99 -29.19 -16.03 11.46
C ASP A 99 -28.65 -14.62 11.13
N MET A 100 -28.58 -13.78 12.16
CA MET A 100 -28.00 -12.44 12.09
C MET A 100 -26.47 -12.46 12.26
N ILE A 101 -25.88 -13.63 12.47
CA ILE A 101 -24.45 -13.92 12.67
C ILE A 101 -23.93 -13.19 13.90
N PHE A 102 -23.60 -11.91 13.79
CA PHE A 102 -23.17 -11.06 14.90
C PHE A 102 -23.97 -9.78 14.96
N MET A 103 -24.58 -9.54 16.10
CA MET A 103 -25.20 -8.28 16.45
C MET A 103 -24.18 -7.47 17.25
N THR A 104 -23.50 -6.57 16.56
CA THR A 104 -22.36 -5.84 17.14
C THR A 104 -22.84 -4.58 17.85
N MET A 105 -22.76 -4.57 19.18
CA MET A 105 -23.06 -3.42 20.00
C MET A 105 -21.84 -2.52 20.18
N THR A 106 -22.07 -1.22 20.11
CA THR A 106 -21.04 -0.22 20.31
C THR A 106 -21.07 0.23 21.78
N PRO A 107 -19.90 0.30 22.46
CA PRO A 107 -19.82 0.97 23.76
C PRO A 107 -20.42 2.37 23.69
N ASP A 108 -21.04 2.82 24.77
CA ASP A 108 -21.93 4.01 24.81
C ASP A 108 -21.23 5.34 24.41
N VAL A 109 -19.95 5.30 24.17
CA VAL A 109 -19.19 6.46 23.70
C VAL A 109 -18.52 6.17 22.36
N GLN A 110 -18.92 6.89 21.31
CA GLN A 110 -18.25 6.89 20.02
C GLN A 110 -17.37 8.12 19.85
N VAL A 111 -16.06 7.90 19.74
CA VAL A 111 -15.23 8.75 18.91
C VAL A 111 -15.44 8.29 17.47
N GLU A 112 -15.77 9.21 16.57
CA GLU A 112 -15.68 8.88 15.16
C GLU A 112 -14.22 8.55 14.85
N SER A 113 -14.00 7.33 14.37
CA SER A 113 -12.69 6.91 13.92
C SER A 113 -12.13 7.95 12.95
N VAL A 114 -10.89 8.34 13.17
CA VAL A 114 -10.08 9.07 12.21
C VAL A 114 -10.24 8.39 10.87
N ASP A 115 -10.42 9.17 9.81
CA ASP A 115 -10.47 8.64 8.45
C ASP A 115 -9.11 8.01 8.15
N ALA A 116 -9.00 6.69 8.30
CA ALA A 116 -7.77 5.96 8.09
C ALA A 116 -7.23 6.15 6.66
N SER A 117 -8.10 6.51 5.71
CA SER A 117 -7.71 6.83 4.35
C SER A 117 -6.79 8.07 4.23
N ASN A 118 -6.75 8.92 5.26
CA ASN A 118 -5.82 10.05 5.28
C ASN A 118 -4.35 9.63 5.35
N PHE A 119 -4.08 8.42 5.79
CA PHE A 119 -2.72 7.90 5.96
C PHE A 119 -2.22 7.07 4.78
N THR A 120 -3.08 6.72 3.83
CA THR A 120 -2.74 5.84 2.71
C THR A 120 -2.28 6.54 1.45
N GLU A 121 -2.39 7.84 1.42
CA GLU A 121 -2.07 8.63 0.23
C GLU A 121 -0.60 9.09 0.17
N PHE A 122 0.29 8.53 1.00
CA PHE A 122 1.71 8.85 0.89
C PHE A 122 2.34 8.14 -0.31
N ASP A 123 2.69 8.96 -1.25
CA ASP A 123 3.60 8.84 -2.37
C ASP A 123 3.94 7.44 -2.92
N MET A 124 3.30 7.12 -4.03
CA MET A 124 3.97 6.33 -5.06
C MET A 124 5.06 7.23 -5.67
N ASP A 125 6.27 7.16 -5.17
CA ASP A 125 7.41 7.78 -5.82
C ASP A 125 7.74 7.02 -7.11
N ASP A 126 8.25 7.74 -8.09
CA ASP A 126 8.70 7.21 -9.38
C ASP A 126 9.91 6.27 -9.25
N SER A 127 10.53 6.23 -8.09
CA SER A 127 11.68 5.37 -7.76
C SER A 127 11.33 3.89 -7.51
N GLY A 128 10.04 3.50 -7.56
CA GLY A 128 9.61 2.12 -7.26
C GLY A 128 9.47 1.81 -5.77
N TYR A 129 9.79 2.73 -4.88
CA TYR A 129 9.62 2.58 -3.44
C TYR A 129 8.18 2.88 -3.03
N ASN A 130 7.32 1.90 -3.17
CA ASN A 130 5.92 1.98 -2.75
C ASN A 130 5.77 1.64 -1.26
N ASP A 131 6.26 2.51 -0.39
CA ASP A 131 5.94 2.47 1.03
C ASP A 131 4.52 2.99 1.28
N ASN A 132 3.52 2.31 0.74
CA ASN A 132 2.17 2.52 1.21
C ASN A 132 2.07 1.99 2.64
N PRO A 133 1.83 2.83 3.64
CA PRO A 133 1.60 2.34 4.99
C PRO A 133 0.47 1.34 4.94
N THR A 134 0.69 0.17 5.51
CA THR A 134 -0.34 -0.84 5.65
C THR A 134 -1.47 -0.20 6.44
N ILE A 135 -2.63 -0.10 5.88
CA ILE A 135 -3.77 0.37 6.62
C ILE A 135 -4.25 -0.64 7.57
N LEU A 136 -4.41 -0.13 8.58
CA LEU A 136 -4.67 -0.52 9.86
C LEU A 136 -6.13 -0.84 10.00
N PHE A 137 -6.40 -2.00 10.48
CA PHE A 137 -7.71 -2.54 10.67
C PHE A 137 -8.51 -1.71 11.66
N SER A 138 -9.71 -1.29 11.33
CA SER A 138 -10.69 -1.06 12.37
C SER A 138 -11.18 -2.42 12.87
N SER A 139 -10.43 -3.01 13.75
CA SER A 139 -10.76 -4.29 14.38
C SER A 139 -11.47 -4.08 15.72
N ASN A 140 -12.28 -5.06 16.11
CA ASN A 140 -12.86 -5.11 17.46
C ASN A 140 -11.91 -5.77 18.48
N ASP A 141 -10.76 -6.21 18.02
CA ASP A 141 -9.71 -6.80 18.85
C ASP A 141 -8.99 -5.71 19.67
N PRO A 142 -8.75 -5.90 20.98
CA PRO A 142 -8.16 -4.88 21.84
C PRO A 142 -6.75 -4.42 21.39
N TYR A 143 -5.98 -5.26 20.73
CA TYR A 143 -4.71 -4.87 20.14
C TYR A 143 -4.92 -4.10 18.83
N ASN A 144 -5.64 -4.69 17.87
CA ASN A 144 -5.77 -4.10 16.54
C ASN A 144 -6.57 -2.80 16.53
N SER A 145 -7.54 -2.65 17.43
CA SER A 145 -8.33 -1.41 17.54
C SER A 145 -7.49 -0.20 17.94
N VAL A 146 -6.47 -0.41 18.77
CA VAL A 146 -5.56 0.65 19.23
C VAL A 146 -4.38 0.79 18.27
N ALA A 147 -3.70 -0.31 17.95
CA ALA A 147 -2.54 -0.32 17.05
C ALA A 147 -2.89 0.24 15.68
N GLY A 148 -4.07 -0.10 15.19
CA GLY A 148 -4.58 0.32 13.90
C GLY A 148 -4.60 1.84 13.70
N TYR A 149 -4.89 2.60 14.69
CA TYR A 149 -4.95 4.07 14.64
C TYR A 149 -3.72 4.71 15.29
N GLY A 150 -3.31 4.18 16.43
CA GLY A 150 -2.23 4.75 17.22
C GLY A 150 -0.87 4.66 16.53
N PHE A 151 -0.59 3.56 15.83
CA PHE A 151 0.72 3.35 15.21
C PHE A 151 0.86 3.94 13.79
N SER A 152 -0.22 4.43 13.19
CA SER A 152 -0.24 4.95 11.82
C SER A 152 0.70 6.12 11.56
N SER A 153 1.03 6.89 12.59
CA SER A 153 1.89 8.08 12.48
C SER A 153 3.33 7.78 12.03
N ILE A 154 3.82 6.55 12.22
CA ILE A 154 5.20 6.11 11.91
C ILE A 154 5.25 5.09 10.76
N ARG A 155 4.30 5.12 9.82
CA ARG A 155 4.24 4.13 8.75
C ARG A 155 4.34 2.69 9.27
N PHE A 156 3.63 2.38 10.36
CA PHE A 156 3.62 1.07 10.95
C PHE A 156 3.00 0.04 10.01
N LYS A 157 3.75 -1.01 9.70
CA LYS A 157 3.27 -2.20 8.96
C LYS A 157 2.97 -3.30 9.97
N ASN A 158 1.74 -3.81 9.98
CA ASN A 158 1.37 -4.90 10.88
C ASN A 158 2.29 -6.10 10.66
N ARG A 159 3.00 -6.55 11.71
CA ARG A 159 4.01 -7.64 11.65
C ARG A 159 5.07 -7.44 10.56
N GLY A 160 5.30 -6.21 10.11
CA GLY A 160 6.24 -5.89 9.04
C GLY A 160 5.76 -6.25 7.63
N TYR A 161 4.49 -6.63 7.44
CA TYR A 161 3.96 -7.03 6.13
C TYR A 161 3.56 -5.83 5.27
N ASN A 162 3.72 -5.96 3.96
CA ASN A 162 3.21 -4.99 2.99
C ASN A 162 1.69 -5.12 2.80
N SER A 163 1.05 -4.05 2.28
CA SER A 163 -0.41 -4.00 2.10
C SER A 163 -0.95 -5.03 1.10
N GLU A 164 -0.12 -5.52 0.18
CA GLU A 164 -0.47 -6.57 -0.79
C GLU A 164 -0.87 -7.90 -0.13
N THR A 165 -0.38 -8.14 1.09
CA THR A 165 -0.62 -9.35 1.87
C THR A 165 -1.95 -9.35 2.61
N GLN A 166 -2.65 -8.20 2.63
CA GLN A 166 -3.99 -8.03 3.17
C GLN A 166 -5.03 -8.09 2.06
N ASP A 167 -6.06 -8.90 2.22
CA ASP A 167 -7.17 -8.93 1.28
C ASP A 167 -8.22 -7.88 1.60
N VAL A 168 -8.55 -7.06 0.61
CA VAL A 168 -9.60 -6.05 0.72
C VAL A 168 -10.75 -6.39 -0.22
N TYR A 169 -11.92 -6.61 0.36
CA TYR A 169 -13.15 -6.93 -0.37
C TYR A 169 -14.14 -5.77 -0.30
N PHE A 170 -14.87 -5.58 -1.37
CA PHE A 170 -16.07 -4.74 -1.40
C PHE A 170 -17.27 -5.62 -1.77
N SER A 171 -18.21 -5.75 -0.84
CA SER A 171 -19.39 -6.63 -0.98
C SER A 171 -19.05 -8.07 -1.41
N GLY A 172 -17.88 -8.58 -1.02
CA GLY A 172 -17.41 -9.95 -1.34
C GLY A 172 -16.52 -10.08 -2.58
N VAL A 173 -16.21 -8.99 -3.30
CA VAL A 173 -15.26 -8.98 -4.42
C VAL A 173 -13.92 -8.46 -3.96
N ARG A 174 -12.83 -9.22 -4.19
CA ARG A 174 -11.46 -8.80 -3.88
C ARG A 174 -11.01 -7.67 -4.81
N LEU A 175 -10.71 -6.50 -4.21
CA LEU A 175 -10.34 -5.28 -4.94
C LEU A 175 -8.83 -5.02 -5.03
N ASN A 176 -7.99 -5.83 -4.38
CA ASN A 176 -6.55 -5.65 -4.53
C ASN A 176 -6.17 -5.49 -6.00
N ASP A 177 -5.27 -4.54 -6.27
CA ASP A 177 -4.83 -4.20 -7.62
C ASP A 177 -4.21 -5.41 -8.32
N ALA A 178 -4.59 -5.67 -9.56
CA ALA A 178 -4.19 -6.87 -10.28
C ALA A 178 -2.71 -6.85 -10.69
N ILE A 179 -2.14 -5.65 -10.89
CA ILE A 179 -0.79 -5.41 -11.41
C ILE A 179 0.23 -5.34 -10.27
N THR A 180 -0.14 -4.68 -9.15
CA THR A 180 0.76 -4.40 -8.03
C THR A 180 0.47 -5.24 -6.77
N GLY A 181 -0.74 -5.82 -6.66
CA GLY A 181 -1.19 -6.51 -5.45
C GLY A 181 -1.68 -5.59 -4.34
N TYR A 182 -1.41 -4.28 -4.39
CA TYR A 182 -1.69 -3.35 -3.29
C TYR A 182 -3.18 -3.17 -3.01
N SER A 183 -3.48 -2.86 -1.75
CA SER A 183 -4.84 -2.58 -1.28
C SER A 183 -5.32 -1.20 -1.76
N PRO A 184 -6.50 -1.10 -2.41
CA PRO A 184 -6.93 0.11 -3.12
C PRO A 184 -7.78 1.06 -2.27
N TYR A 185 -7.32 1.42 -1.08
CA TYR A 185 -8.10 2.25 -0.15
C TYR A 185 -8.46 3.66 -0.67
N SER A 186 -7.71 4.17 -1.64
CA SER A 186 -7.98 5.46 -2.28
C SER A 186 -9.32 5.50 -3.01
N LEU A 187 -9.88 4.34 -3.42
CA LEU A 187 -11.11 4.28 -4.21
C LEU A 187 -12.35 4.81 -3.48
N TRP A 188 -12.39 4.72 -2.15
CA TRP A 188 -13.55 5.16 -1.33
C TRP A 188 -13.21 6.19 -0.26
N THR A 189 -12.05 6.81 -0.38
CA THR A 189 -11.63 7.88 0.53
C THR A 189 -12.64 9.02 0.57
N GLY A 190 -13.15 9.34 1.77
CA GLY A 190 -14.19 10.35 1.95
C GLY A 190 -15.64 9.82 1.93
N LEU A 191 -15.84 8.51 1.76
CA LEU A 191 -17.15 7.85 1.79
C LEU A 191 -17.40 7.10 3.12
N ASN A 192 -17.00 7.67 4.25
CA ASN A 192 -16.90 6.99 5.55
C ASN A 192 -18.22 6.36 6.03
N GLU A 193 -19.38 6.99 5.74
CA GLU A 193 -20.68 6.47 6.15
C GLU A 193 -21.10 5.24 5.36
N VAL A 194 -20.74 5.21 4.05
CA VAL A 194 -21.05 4.09 3.16
C VAL A 194 -20.14 2.90 3.45
N THR A 195 -18.87 3.16 3.75
CA THR A 195 -17.86 2.14 4.03
C THR A 195 -17.81 1.72 5.51
N ARG A 196 -18.72 2.18 6.32
CA ARG A 196 -18.75 1.94 7.77
C ARG A 196 -19.03 0.49 8.13
N SER A 197 -19.93 -0.16 7.41
CA SER A 197 -20.29 -1.56 7.63
C SER A 197 -19.18 -2.44 7.07
N LYS A 198 -18.37 -3.03 7.92
CA LYS A 198 -17.23 -3.88 7.53
C LYS A 198 -17.17 -5.12 8.41
N GLU A 199 -16.63 -6.17 7.82
CA GLU A 199 -16.13 -7.35 8.52
C GLU A 199 -14.61 -7.36 8.38
N THR A 200 -13.91 -7.56 9.49
CA THR A 200 -12.44 -7.66 9.49
C THR A 200 -12.02 -8.97 10.11
N SER A 201 -11.12 -9.68 9.45
CA SER A 201 -10.37 -10.78 10.04
C SER A 201 -8.91 -10.35 10.25
N THR A 202 -8.27 -10.88 11.28
CA THR A 202 -6.92 -10.48 11.65
C THR A 202 -5.93 -11.64 11.47
N GLY A 203 -4.72 -11.33 10.99
CA GLY A 203 -3.67 -12.32 10.79
C GLY A 203 -4.15 -13.45 9.87
N LEU A 204 -4.10 -14.68 10.36
CA LEU A 204 -4.47 -15.89 9.62
C LEU A 204 -5.96 -16.25 9.71
N GLU A 205 -6.79 -15.49 10.41
CA GLU A 205 -8.23 -15.78 10.44
C GLU A 205 -8.82 -15.85 9.03
N SER A 206 -9.67 -16.84 8.76
CA SER A 206 -10.36 -16.95 7.47
C SER A 206 -11.52 -15.97 7.36
N SER A 207 -11.75 -15.46 6.16
CA SER A 207 -12.93 -14.66 5.81
C SER A 207 -14.08 -15.55 5.31
N ASP A 208 -15.33 -15.09 5.43
CA ASP A 208 -16.48 -15.74 4.81
C ASP A 208 -16.59 -15.45 3.28
N TYR A 209 -15.66 -14.70 2.70
CA TYR A 209 -15.67 -14.23 1.30
C TYR A 209 -14.44 -14.67 0.49
N GLY A 210 -13.57 -15.45 1.09
CA GLY A 210 -12.36 -15.98 0.48
C GLY A 210 -11.49 -16.65 1.52
N SER A 211 -10.46 -17.38 1.11
CA SER A 211 -9.49 -17.95 2.06
C SER A 211 -8.72 -16.87 2.83
N GLY A 212 -8.63 -15.65 2.27
CA GLY A 212 -7.92 -14.51 2.82
C GLY A 212 -6.39 -14.65 2.78
N GLY A 213 -5.69 -13.52 2.85
CA GLY A 213 -4.23 -13.48 3.00
C GLY A 213 -3.74 -13.85 4.41
N TYR A 214 -2.45 -13.78 4.65
CA TYR A 214 -1.85 -14.02 5.98
C TYR A 214 -1.77 -12.77 6.85
N ASN A 215 -2.11 -11.59 6.32
CA ASN A 215 -2.22 -10.31 7.04
C ASN A 215 -3.68 -9.89 7.28
N GLY A 216 -4.60 -10.86 7.33
CA GLY A 216 -6.02 -10.60 7.52
C GLY A 216 -6.77 -10.13 6.29
N SER A 217 -8.03 -9.80 6.48
CA SER A 217 -8.92 -9.29 5.43
C SER A 217 -9.89 -8.24 5.95
N THR A 218 -10.34 -7.37 5.06
CA THR A 218 -11.42 -6.41 5.33
C THR A 218 -12.45 -6.54 4.22
N ASN A 219 -13.71 -6.83 4.55
CA ASN A 219 -14.83 -6.77 3.62
C ASN A 219 -15.73 -5.60 3.96
N ILE A 220 -15.93 -4.69 3.02
CA ILE A 220 -16.80 -3.52 3.13
C ILE A 220 -18.16 -3.86 2.54
N PHE A 221 -19.23 -3.74 3.34
CA PHE A 221 -20.60 -3.93 2.88
C PHE A 221 -21.20 -2.60 2.45
N GLY A 222 -20.99 -2.25 1.17
CA GLY A 222 -21.47 -1.00 0.59
C GLY A 222 -22.97 -0.97 0.25
N ASN A 223 -23.75 -1.95 0.65
CA ASN A 223 -25.16 -2.05 0.28
C ASN A 223 -25.99 -0.86 0.80
N PRO A 224 -26.93 -0.31 0.00
CA PRO A 224 -27.78 0.81 0.41
C PRO A 224 -28.55 0.57 1.70
N SER A 225 -29.04 -0.66 1.91
CA SER A 225 -29.74 -1.03 3.14
C SER A 225 -28.88 -1.00 4.42
N ASN A 226 -27.52 -1.05 4.27
CA ASN A 226 -26.60 -0.96 5.39
C ASN A 226 -26.25 0.48 5.78
N VAL A 227 -26.59 1.45 4.91
CA VAL A 227 -26.41 2.86 5.22
C VAL A 227 -27.51 3.28 6.20
N ARG A 228 -27.13 3.93 7.28
CA ARG A 228 -28.07 4.37 8.32
C ARG A 228 -29.19 5.23 7.74
N LYS A 229 -30.43 4.97 8.18
CA LYS A 229 -31.59 5.78 7.81
C LYS A 229 -31.42 7.22 8.32
N GLY A 230 -31.77 8.18 7.48
CA GLY A 230 -31.73 9.62 7.76
C GLY A 230 -30.60 10.34 7.05
N LEU A 231 -30.51 11.63 7.34
CA LEU A 231 -29.49 12.52 6.77
C LEU A 231 -28.37 12.74 7.78
N ARG A 232 -27.15 12.66 7.31
CA ARG A 232 -25.97 13.02 8.08
C ARG A 232 -25.15 14.07 7.35
N ALA A 233 -24.80 15.14 8.05
CA ALA A 233 -23.86 16.15 7.60
C ALA A 233 -22.64 16.16 8.52
N SER A 234 -21.43 16.31 7.98
CA SER A 234 -20.22 16.54 8.77
C SER A 234 -19.29 17.53 8.14
N VAL A 235 -18.65 18.31 9.01
CA VAL A 235 -17.62 19.26 8.66
C VAL A 235 -16.36 18.91 9.43
N LEU A 236 -15.25 18.72 8.74
CA LEU A 236 -13.98 18.42 9.37
C LEU A 236 -12.92 19.43 8.92
N THR A 237 -12.16 19.97 9.88
CA THR A 237 -10.94 20.74 9.60
C THR A 237 -9.72 20.01 10.15
N ASN A 238 -8.62 20.07 9.39
CA ASN A 238 -7.38 19.36 9.67
C ASN A 238 -6.20 20.28 9.34
N SER A 239 -5.16 20.25 10.12
CA SER A 239 -3.94 21.01 9.87
C SER A 239 -2.87 20.25 9.08
N ALA A 240 -3.06 18.94 8.79
CA ALA A 240 -2.01 18.10 8.22
C ALA A 240 -2.08 17.92 6.70
N MET A 241 -3.24 17.55 6.13
CA MET A 241 -3.32 17.19 4.70
C MET A 241 -4.25 18.09 3.91
N TYR A 242 -5.48 18.22 4.38
CA TYR A 242 -6.48 19.10 3.79
C TYR A 242 -7.08 19.98 4.87
N ARG A 243 -7.47 21.21 4.52
CA ARG A 243 -8.05 22.12 5.51
C ARG A 243 -9.48 21.84 5.86
N LEU A 244 -10.26 21.42 4.89
CA LEU A 244 -11.70 21.28 5.04
C LEU A 244 -12.18 20.02 4.33
N ARG A 245 -13.02 19.25 5.03
CA ARG A 245 -13.88 18.21 4.47
C ARG A 245 -15.34 18.55 4.76
N LEU A 246 -16.16 18.55 3.74
CA LEU A 246 -17.61 18.57 3.84
C LEU A 246 -18.14 17.22 3.39
N MET A 247 -19.04 16.60 4.15
CA MET A 247 -19.66 15.32 3.80
C MET A 247 -21.16 15.38 4.10
N LEU A 248 -21.95 14.87 3.15
CA LEU A 248 -23.38 14.71 3.26
C LEU A 248 -23.75 13.29 2.84
N THR A 249 -24.48 12.57 3.67
CA THR A 249 -24.94 11.20 3.39
C THR A 249 -26.40 11.05 3.76
N TYR A 250 -27.19 10.49 2.84
CA TYR A 250 -28.57 10.13 3.07
C TYR A 250 -28.77 8.64 2.84
N GLY A 251 -29.47 7.98 3.73
CA GLY A 251 -29.96 6.62 3.62
C GLY A 251 -31.47 6.58 3.83
N SER A 252 -32.22 5.96 2.93
CA SER A 252 -33.67 5.76 3.13
C SER A 252 -33.98 4.72 4.22
N GLY A 253 -32.99 3.85 4.49
CA GLY A 253 -33.29 2.57 5.14
C GLY A 253 -34.18 1.68 4.26
N PRO A 254 -34.54 0.48 4.71
CA PRO A 254 -35.54 -0.36 4.04
C PRO A 254 -36.92 0.31 4.07
N LEU A 255 -37.52 0.44 2.87
CA LEU A 255 -38.85 0.96 2.67
C LEU A 255 -39.90 -0.18 2.58
N ASP A 256 -41.17 0.06 2.89
CA ASP A 256 -42.23 -0.95 2.86
C ASP A 256 -42.43 -1.60 1.50
N ASN A 257 -42.12 -0.88 0.41
CA ASN A 257 -42.11 -1.41 -0.95
C ASN A 257 -40.87 -2.23 -1.29
N GLY A 258 -39.99 -2.51 -0.33
CA GLY A 258 -38.77 -3.29 -0.49
C GLY A 258 -37.58 -2.55 -1.16
N TRP A 259 -37.68 -1.27 -1.43
CA TRP A 259 -36.56 -0.46 -1.91
C TRP A 259 -35.70 0.08 -0.75
N SER A 260 -34.42 0.24 -1.02
CA SER A 260 -33.48 1.01 -0.18
C SER A 260 -32.59 1.87 -1.07
N TYR A 261 -32.42 3.13 -0.74
CA TYR A 261 -31.58 4.08 -1.47
C TYR A 261 -30.54 4.68 -0.55
N ALA A 262 -29.36 4.92 -1.08
CA ALA A 262 -28.32 5.64 -0.35
C ALA A 262 -27.54 6.54 -1.31
N VAL A 263 -27.27 7.76 -0.85
CA VAL A 263 -26.48 8.75 -1.60
C VAL A 263 -25.50 9.38 -0.62
N SER A 264 -24.24 9.47 -1.01
CA SER A 264 -23.22 10.18 -0.24
C SER A 264 -22.39 11.06 -1.16
N ALA A 265 -22.03 12.24 -0.68
CA ALA A 265 -21.11 13.14 -1.36
C ALA A 265 -20.16 13.76 -0.34
N SER A 266 -18.89 13.87 -0.67
CA SER A 266 -17.92 14.63 0.13
C SER A 266 -16.96 15.42 -0.72
N ALA A 267 -16.55 16.57 -0.21
CA ALA A 267 -15.52 17.42 -0.82
C ALA A 267 -14.40 17.62 0.19
N ARG A 268 -13.15 17.48 -0.25
CA ARG A 268 -11.95 17.73 0.55
C ARG A 268 -11.08 18.74 -0.18
N VAL A 269 -10.73 19.81 0.50
CA VAL A 269 -9.91 20.89 -0.07
C VAL A 269 -8.83 21.28 0.93
N GLY A 270 -7.62 21.49 0.44
CA GLY A 270 -6.49 21.96 1.21
C GLY A 270 -5.51 22.74 0.34
N GLY A 271 -4.89 23.76 0.90
CA GLY A 271 -3.87 24.58 0.24
C GLY A 271 -2.46 24.24 0.69
N ASN A 272 -1.51 25.05 0.26
CA ASN A 272 -0.07 24.92 0.47
C ASN A 272 0.42 25.26 1.90
N ASP A 273 -0.41 25.06 2.92
CA ASP A 273 -0.16 25.65 4.24
C ASP A 273 0.71 24.79 5.14
N TRP A 274 0.68 23.49 4.90
CA TRP A 274 1.37 22.49 5.71
C TRP A 274 2.77 22.19 5.15
N ILE A 275 2.79 21.66 3.92
CA ILE A 275 3.99 21.49 3.12
C ILE A 275 3.80 22.35 1.89
N LYS A 276 4.71 23.26 1.65
CA LYS A 276 4.61 24.16 0.51
C LYS A 276 4.58 23.36 -0.80
N GLY A 277 3.64 23.69 -1.68
CA GLY A 277 3.42 22.98 -2.94
C GLY A 277 2.51 21.76 -2.85
N VAL A 278 2.27 21.23 -1.65
CA VAL A 278 1.31 20.14 -1.44
C VAL A 278 -0.08 20.72 -1.22
N TYR A 279 -0.97 20.46 -2.15
CA TYR A 279 -2.38 20.84 -2.07
C TYR A 279 -3.25 19.63 -2.32
N TYR A 280 -4.49 19.69 -1.85
CA TYR A 280 -5.44 18.60 -1.95
C TYR A 280 -6.79 19.11 -2.47
N ARG A 281 -7.33 18.47 -3.51
CA ARG A 281 -8.68 18.72 -4.05
C ARG A 281 -9.28 17.38 -4.42
N SER A 282 -10.30 16.93 -3.71
CA SER A 282 -10.97 15.68 -4.00
C SER A 282 -12.46 15.83 -3.79
N PHE A 283 -13.21 15.15 -4.63
CA PHE A 283 -14.64 14.97 -4.50
C PHE A 283 -14.94 13.47 -4.52
N ALA A 284 -15.70 12.99 -3.54
CA ALA A 284 -16.13 11.61 -3.50
C ALA A 284 -17.65 11.53 -3.58
N TYR A 285 -18.18 10.56 -4.29
CA TYR A 285 -19.61 10.31 -4.36
C TYR A 285 -19.93 8.82 -4.37
N TYR A 286 -21.10 8.49 -3.83
CA TYR A 286 -21.68 7.17 -3.85
C TYR A 286 -23.17 7.28 -4.18
N LEU A 287 -23.65 6.40 -5.05
CA LEU A 287 -25.04 6.23 -5.44
C LEU A 287 -25.39 4.75 -5.31
N GLY A 288 -26.44 4.43 -4.58
CA GLY A 288 -26.87 3.05 -4.40
C GLY A 288 -28.38 2.90 -4.38
N ALA A 289 -28.84 1.85 -5.05
CA ALA A 289 -30.24 1.42 -5.03
C ALA A 289 -30.29 -0.10 -4.82
N GLU A 290 -31.15 -0.56 -3.93
CA GLU A 290 -31.35 -1.96 -3.61
C GLU A 290 -32.84 -2.26 -3.60
N LYS A 291 -33.21 -3.36 -4.26
CA LYS A 291 -34.58 -3.87 -4.26
C LYS A 291 -34.62 -5.26 -3.65
N LYS A 292 -35.37 -5.40 -2.59
CA LYS A 292 -35.74 -6.68 -2.02
C LYS A 292 -37.04 -7.16 -2.69
N PHE A 293 -36.98 -8.33 -3.32
CA PHE A 293 -38.15 -9.04 -3.84
C PHE A 293 -38.60 -10.04 -2.77
N GLY A 294 -39.76 -10.63 -2.90
CA GLY A 294 -40.14 -11.81 -2.11
C GLY A 294 -39.13 -12.96 -2.28
N ASP A 295 -39.30 -14.01 -1.47
CA ASP A 295 -38.57 -15.29 -1.57
C ASP A 295 -37.04 -15.14 -1.38
N GLY A 296 -36.59 -14.22 -0.53
CA GLY A 296 -35.18 -14.05 -0.19
C GLY A 296 -34.29 -13.47 -1.30
N LYS A 297 -34.87 -12.90 -2.36
CA LYS A 297 -34.16 -12.33 -3.50
C LYS A 297 -33.90 -10.84 -3.29
N THR A 298 -32.64 -10.40 -3.50
CA THR A 298 -32.26 -8.98 -3.43
C THR A 298 -31.34 -8.62 -4.59
N LEU A 299 -31.61 -7.51 -5.25
CA LEU A 299 -30.74 -6.95 -6.28
C LEU A 299 -30.27 -5.57 -5.82
N ALA A 300 -28.97 -5.33 -5.86
CA ALA A 300 -28.36 -4.06 -5.50
C ALA A 300 -27.45 -3.55 -6.61
N LEU A 301 -27.58 -2.28 -6.95
CA LEU A 301 -26.69 -1.53 -7.82
C LEU A 301 -26.00 -0.45 -6.99
N MET A 302 -24.68 -0.42 -7.02
CA MET A 302 -23.85 0.55 -6.31
C MET A 302 -22.85 1.15 -7.30
N HIS A 303 -22.69 2.46 -7.25
CA HIS A 303 -21.72 3.19 -8.06
C HIS A 303 -21.03 4.26 -7.23
N PHE A 304 -19.70 4.29 -7.22
CA PHE A 304 -18.94 5.26 -6.49
C PHE A 304 -17.62 5.60 -7.16
N ALA A 305 -17.11 6.79 -6.87
CA ALA A 305 -15.78 7.23 -7.27
C ALA A 305 -15.25 8.32 -6.33
N THR A 306 -13.94 8.47 -6.33
CA THR A 306 -13.23 9.52 -5.60
C THR A 306 -12.27 10.26 -6.54
N PRO A 307 -12.79 11.08 -7.48
CA PRO A 307 -11.93 11.94 -8.30
C PRO A 307 -11.12 12.88 -7.42
N GLY A 308 -9.82 12.98 -7.72
CA GLY A 308 -8.93 13.77 -6.90
C GLY A 308 -7.73 14.32 -7.66
N GLN A 309 -7.17 15.39 -7.08
CA GLN A 309 -5.92 16.00 -7.51
C GLN A 309 -5.13 16.45 -6.28
N ARG A 310 -3.83 16.12 -6.24
CA ARG A 310 -2.94 16.62 -5.19
C ARG A 310 -1.54 16.89 -5.73
N GLY A 311 -0.87 17.88 -5.13
CA GLY A 311 0.57 18.09 -5.29
C GLY A 311 1.36 17.14 -4.41
N ALA A 312 2.42 16.53 -4.95
CA ALA A 312 3.26 15.58 -4.22
C ALA A 312 4.44 16.27 -3.52
N GLN A 313 4.92 15.64 -2.45
CA GLN A 313 6.19 15.93 -1.78
C GLN A 313 7.22 14.86 -2.21
N ASN A 314 8.50 15.25 -2.35
CA ASN A 314 9.62 14.33 -2.45
C ASN A 314 10.37 14.23 -1.13
N ALA A 315 10.98 13.07 -0.87
CA ALA A 315 12.03 12.94 0.13
C ALA A 315 13.26 13.74 -0.31
N SER A 316 13.95 14.36 0.64
CA SER A 316 15.19 15.10 0.41
C SER A 316 16.32 14.55 1.30
N THR A 317 17.56 14.92 0.98
CA THR A 317 18.72 14.57 1.80
C THR A 317 18.74 15.38 3.10
N GLN A 318 19.47 14.90 4.11
CA GLN A 318 19.64 15.64 5.37
C GLN A 318 20.27 17.02 5.13
N GLU A 319 21.26 17.09 4.23
CA GLU A 319 21.89 18.36 3.84
C GLU A 319 20.88 19.41 3.40
N VAL A 320 19.92 19.04 2.55
CA VAL A 320 18.88 19.97 2.06
C VAL A 320 17.98 20.45 3.19
N TYR A 321 17.57 19.55 4.11
CA TYR A 321 16.77 19.93 5.27
C TYR A 321 17.49 20.91 6.20
N ASP A 322 18.80 20.68 6.44
CA ASP A 322 19.60 21.53 7.31
C ASP A 322 19.88 22.91 6.67
N LEU A 323 20.21 22.95 5.38
CA LEU A 323 20.37 24.20 4.61
C LEU A 323 19.10 25.06 4.62
N MET A 324 17.95 24.41 4.48
CA MET A 324 16.65 25.10 4.52
C MET A 324 16.20 25.42 5.94
N GLY A 325 16.69 24.71 6.96
CA GLY A 325 16.24 24.79 8.35
C GLY A 325 14.78 24.32 8.50
N ASP A 326 14.29 23.45 7.59
CA ASP A 326 12.91 22.99 7.56
C ASP A 326 12.81 21.53 7.07
N ASN A 327 12.42 20.64 7.96
CA ASN A 327 12.21 19.20 7.67
C ASN A 327 10.96 18.94 6.80
N MET A 328 10.16 19.99 6.51
CA MET A 328 9.01 19.92 5.60
C MET A 328 9.32 20.48 4.21
N TYR A 329 10.58 20.68 3.89
CA TYR A 329 11.01 21.12 2.55
C TYR A 329 10.49 20.16 1.46
N ASN A 330 10.13 20.73 0.31
CA ASN A 330 9.65 20.00 -0.86
C ASN A 330 10.29 20.58 -2.13
N SER A 331 11.02 19.77 -2.86
CA SER A 331 11.71 20.18 -4.10
C SER A 331 10.81 20.23 -5.34
N ASN A 332 9.56 19.74 -5.26
CA ASN A 332 8.69 19.63 -6.44
C ASN A 332 8.01 20.94 -6.88
N TRP A 333 8.10 21.99 -6.11
CA TRP A 333 7.35 23.23 -6.41
C TRP A 333 8.26 24.44 -6.61
N GLY A 334 7.71 25.45 -7.26
CA GLY A 334 8.29 26.78 -7.39
C GLY A 334 7.23 27.81 -7.74
N TYR A 335 7.64 29.07 -7.86
CA TYR A 335 6.76 30.14 -8.30
C TYR A 335 6.70 30.24 -9.82
N GLN A 336 5.48 30.40 -10.34
CA GLN A 336 5.21 30.78 -11.71
C GLN A 336 4.21 31.95 -11.70
N ASN A 337 4.61 33.09 -12.23
CA ASN A 337 3.78 34.31 -12.21
C ASN A 337 3.23 34.62 -10.80
N GLY A 338 4.07 34.49 -9.77
CA GLY A 338 3.70 34.74 -8.36
C GLY A 338 2.82 33.65 -7.71
N LYS A 339 2.45 32.61 -8.43
CA LYS A 339 1.63 31.49 -7.90
C LYS A 339 2.48 30.23 -7.69
N VAL A 340 2.19 29.50 -6.62
CA VAL A 340 2.80 28.20 -6.33
C VAL A 340 2.34 27.19 -7.38
N ARG A 341 3.31 26.58 -8.09
CA ARG A 341 3.07 25.48 -9.03
C ARG A 341 3.93 24.30 -8.64
N ASN A 342 3.28 23.13 -8.47
CA ASN A 342 3.96 21.86 -8.24
C ASN A 342 4.16 21.14 -9.58
N SER A 343 5.36 20.59 -9.80
CA SER A 343 5.69 19.84 -11.03
C SER A 343 5.11 18.41 -10.99
N ARG A 344 4.89 17.87 -9.77
CA ARG A 344 4.44 16.51 -9.56
C ARG A 344 3.04 16.53 -8.94
N VAL A 345 2.06 16.39 -9.81
CA VAL A 345 0.63 16.44 -9.43
C VAL A 345 -0.01 15.12 -9.77
N ARG A 346 -0.51 14.42 -8.75
CA ARG A 346 -1.31 13.21 -8.93
C ARG A 346 -2.74 13.57 -9.27
N LYS A 347 -3.32 12.84 -10.24
CA LYS A 347 -4.72 12.95 -10.65
C LYS A 347 -5.31 11.55 -10.73
N THR A 348 -6.48 11.37 -10.13
CA THR A 348 -7.17 10.08 -10.09
C THR A 348 -8.65 10.24 -10.41
N PHE A 349 -9.17 9.32 -11.17
CA PHE A 349 -10.61 9.12 -11.35
C PHE A 349 -10.86 7.67 -11.74
N GLU A 350 -11.25 6.84 -10.78
CA GLU A 350 -11.44 5.40 -10.94
C GLU A 350 -12.82 4.99 -10.41
N PRO A 351 -13.89 5.19 -11.19
CA PRO A 351 -15.24 4.77 -10.82
C PRO A 351 -15.35 3.26 -10.70
N VAL A 352 -16.12 2.83 -9.72
CA VAL A 352 -16.45 1.43 -9.43
C VAL A 352 -17.97 1.27 -9.51
N THR A 353 -18.42 0.28 -10.29
CA THR A 353 -19.82 -0.12 -10.39
C THR A 353 -19.95 -1.56 -9.94
N VAL A 354 -20.88 -1.81 -9.03
CA VAL A 354 -21.16 -3.15 -8.48
C VAL A 354 -22.63 -3.48 -8.69
N LEU A 355 -22.90 -4.62 -9.35
CA LEU A 355 -24.21 -5.24 -9.41
C LEU A 355 -24.16 -6.53 -8.58
N ARG A 356 -24.99 -6.62 -7.56
CA ARG A 356 -25.06 -7.77 -6.66
C ARG A 356 -26.45 -8.37 -6.67
N TYR A 357 -26.54 -9.64 -6.98
CA TYR A 357 -27.74 -10.44 -6.77
C TYR A 357 -27.53 -11.39 -5.59
N ARG A 358 -28.38 -11.27 -4.59
CA ARG A 358 -28.38 -12.14 -3.41
C ARG A 358 -29.62 -13.02 -3.45
N TYR A 359 -29.42 -14.32 -3.26
CA TYR A 359 -30.49 -15.30 -3.12
C TYR A 359 -30.34 -16.06 -1.81
N ALA A 360 -31.26 -15.86 -0.90
CA ALA A 360 -31.32 -16.49 0.43
C ALA A 360 -32.72 -17.04 0.68
N PRO A 361 -33.07 -18.20 0.05
CA PRO A 361 -34.38 -18.80 0.15
C PRO A 361 -34.69 -19.29 1.57
N SER A 362 -33.67 -19.48 2.37
CA SER A 362 -33.77 -19.90 3.77
C SER A 362 -32.68 -19.26 4.62
N ALA A 363 -32.82 -19.32 5.94
CA ALA A 363 -31.78 -18.89 6.87
C ALA A 363 -30.50 -19.77 6.77
N ASN A 364 -30.61 -20.94 6.19
CA ASN A 364 -29.51 -21.91 6.11
C ASN A 364 -28.73 -21.81 4.79
N PHE A 365 -29.22 -21.08 3.79
CA PHE A 365 -28.57 -20.99 2.49
C PHE A 365 -28.57 -19.56 1.96
N GLU A 366 -27.40 -19.10 1.56
CA GLU A 366 -27.22 -17.80 0.91
C GLU A 366 -26.25 -17.95 -0.27
N SER A 367 -26.63 -17.37 -1.40
CA SER A 367 -25.79 -17.26 -2.59
C SER A 367 -25.71 -15.78 -2.98
N ASN A 368 -24.54 -15.33 -3.38
CA ASN A 368 -24.27 -13.97 -3.82
C ASN A 368 -23.52 -14.01 -5.15
N THR A 369 -24.21 -13.62 -6.22
CA THR A 369 -23.59 -13.39 -7.53
C THR A 369 -23.27 -11.91 -7.68
N ILE A 370 -22.02 -11.58 -7.95
CA ILE A 370 -21.57 -10.19 -7.97
C ILE A 370 -20.77 -9.94 -9.23
N PHE A 371 -21.17 -8.91 -9.97
CA PHE A 371 -20.40 -8.33 -11.07
C PHE A 371 -19.84 -6.98 -10.59
N LEU A 372 -18.53 -6.79 -10.72
CA LEU A 372 -17.87 -5.53 -10.41
C LEU A 372 -17.03 -5.08 -11.60
N TRP A 373 -17.21 -3.83 -11.96
CA TRP A 373 -16.44 -3.16 -12.98
C TRP A 373 -15.79 -1.90 -12.40
N ARG A 374 -14.45 -1.86 -12.42
CA ARG A 374 -13.64 -0.68 -12.12
C ARG A 374 -13.00 -0.21 -13.41
N THR A 375 -13.12 1.08 -13.71
CA THR A 375 -12.51 1.69 -14.88
C THR A 375 -11.95 3.06 -14.53
N GLY A 376 -11.24 3.71 -15.45
CA GLY A 376 -10.73 5.05 -15.26
C GLY A 376 -9.22 5.12 -15.17
N PHE A 377 -8.72 6.22 -14.64
CA PHE A 377 -7.29 6.50 -14.65
C PHE A 377 -6.74 6.92 -13.29
N ASN A 378 -5.49 6.55 -13.09
CA ASN A 378 -4.60 7.09 -12.06
C ASN A 378 -3.33 7.57 -12.76
N GLY A 379 -2.86 8.76 -12.44
CA GLY A 379 -1.68 9.29 -13.11
C GLY A 379 -1.07 10.47 -12.37
N TYR A 380 0.16 10.81 -12.73
CA TYR A 380 0.86 11.93 -12.16
C TYR A 380 1.67 12.67 -13.20
N THR A 381 1.90 13.99 -12.95
CA THR A 381 2.79 14.79 -13.76
C THR A 381 4.21 14.69 -13.25
N ALA A 382 5.19 14.85 -14.13
CA ALA A 382 6.60 15.00 -13.82
C ALA A 382 7.28 15.95 -14.82
N LEU A 383 8.49 16.38 -14.55
CA LEU A 383 9.30 17.07 -15.55
C LEU A 383 10.05 16.04 -16.40
N ASP A 384 10.07 16.28 -17.70
CA ASP A 384 10.91 15.60 -18.65
C ASP A 384 11.82 16.63 -19.34
N TRP A 385 13.06 16.28 -19.63
CA TRP A 385 14.00 17.22 -20.25
C TRP A 385 14.94 16.51 -21.22
N TYR A 386 15.38 17.26 -22.20
CA TYR A 386 16.24 16.82 -23.27
C TYR A 386 17.36 17.82 -23.48
N ASP A 387 18.61 17.35 -23.54
CA ASP A 387 19.82 18.19 -23.77
C ASP A 387 19.79 19.49 -22.95
N ALA A 388 19.47 19.35 -21.67
CA ALA A 388 19.35 20.43 -20.71
C ALA A 388 19.70 19.93 -19.31
N SER A 389 20.11 20.84 -18.42
CA SER A 389 20.48 20.52 -17.04
C SER A 389 19.26 20.03 -16.25
N ASP A 390 19.52 19.14 -15.27
CA ASP A 390 18.48 18.69 -14.34
C ASP A 390 17.81 19.88 -13.66
N PRO A 391 16.47 20.03 -13.79
CA PRO A 391 15.77 21.22 -13.29
C PRO A 391 15.49 21.17 -11.79
N ARG A 392 15.73 20.03 -11.13
CA ARG A 392 15.42 19.84 -9.71
C ARG A 392 16.39 20.63 -8.84
N PRO A 393 15.90 21.43 -7.88
CA PRO A 393 16.79 22.20 -7.00
C PRO A 393 17.67 21.30 -6.14
N ASP A 394 17.13 20.19 -5.61
CA ASP A 394 17.83 19.19 -4.77
C ASP A 394 18.63 18.13 -5.56
N TYR A 395 18.92 18.38 -6.85
CA TYR A 395 19.85 17.55 -7.60
C TYR A 395 21.26 17.70 -7.01
N TYR A 396 21.94 16.61 -6.75
CA TYR A 396 23.17 16.59 -5.97
C TYR A 396 24.26 17.56 -6.48
N ARG A 397 24.32 17.83 -7.80
CA ARG A 397 25.26 18.80 -8.38
C ARG A 397 24.91 20.27 -8.08
N ASN A 398 23.72 20.53 -7.54
CA ASN A 398 23.26 21.85 -7.12
C ASN A 398 23.42 22.07 -5.61
N LEU A 399 24.03 21.11 -4.89
CA LEU A 399 24.25 21.19 -3.45
C LEU A 399 25.70 21.57 -3.14
N PRO A 400 25.94 22.27 -2.02
CA PRO A 400 27.28 22.64 -1.57
C PRO A 400 28.24 21.47 -1.47
N SER A 401 27.77 20.31 -0.99
CA SER A 401 28.56 19.07 -0.83
C SER A 401 29.17 18.54 -2.15
N TYR A 402 28.74 19.03 -3.29
CA TYR A 402 29.31 18.66 -4.58
C TYR A 402 30.61 19.39 -4.88
N SER A 403 30.97 20.47 -4.15
CA SER A 403 32.08 21.36 -4.53
C SER A 403 32.97 21.72 -3.33
N PHE A 404 34.05 20.97 -3.12
CA PHE A 404 35.03 21.18 -2.07
C PHE A 404 36.27 21.97 -2.56
N ALA A 405 36.96 22.66 -1.62
CA ALA A 405 38.10 23.52 -1.89
C ALA A 405 39.32 22.75 -2.43
N ASN A 406 39.51 21.52 -1.96
CA ASN A 406 40.68 20.68 -2.25
C ASN A 406 40.35 19.43 -3.06
N SER A 407 39.17 19.38 -3.72
CA SER A 407 38.86 18.27 -4.60
C SER A 407 39.68 18.36 -5.89
N THR A 408 40.49 17.33 -6.20
CA THR A 408 40.94 17.09 -7.56
C THR A 408 39.75 16.68 -8.43
N GLU A 409 39.70 17.09 -9.69
CA GLU A 409 38.66 16.65 -10.63
C GLU A 409 38.54 15.11 -10.56
N GLY A 410 37.39 14.61 -10.07
CA GLY A 410 37.14 13.18 -9.88
C GLY A 410 37.00 12.73 -8.42
N ASP A 411 37.44 13.48 -7.44
CA ASP A 411 37.11 13.20 -6.01
C ASP A 411 35.76 13.83 -5.68
N ASP A 412 34.70 13.23 -6.17
CA ASP A 412 33.36 13.63 -5.84
C ASP A 412 33.04 13.22 -4.40
N GLN A 413 32.79 14.18 -3.53
CA GLN A 413 32.47 13.98 -2.12
C GLN A 413 30.98 14.23 -1.80
N SER A 414 30.13 14.18 -2.83
CA SER A 414 28.67 14.40 -2.69
C SER A 414 27.99 13.41 -1.72
N ALA A 415 28.64 12.29 -1.42
CA ALA A 415 28.22 11.34 -0.40
C ALA A 415 28.45 11.86 1.03
N ARG A 416 29.32 12.84 1.19
CA ARG A 416 29.61 13.46 2.48
C ARG A 416 28.80 14.70 2.68
N TYR A 417 28.33 14.84 3.89
CA TYR A 417 27.49 15.96 4.28
C TYR A 417 28.09 16.75 5.47
N ASP A 418 29.04 16.17 6.18
CA ASP A 418 29.73 16.77 7.32
C ASP A 418 30.88 17.68 6.88
N TYR A 419 30.53 18.84 6.33
CA TYR A 419 31.50 19.86 5.92
C TYR A 419 31.27 21.19 6.66
N SER A 420 32.34 21.95 6.84
CA SER A 420 32.27 23.34 7.22
C SER A 420 32.21 24.25 5.99
N TYR A 421 31.76 25.51 6.17
CA TYR A 421 31.76 26.49 5.08
C TYR A 421 33.17 26.68 4.45
N ASP A 422 34.22 26.60 5.27
CA ASP A 422 35.60 26.80 4.83
C ASP A 422 36.17 25.62 4.02
N ASP A 423 35.58 24.44 4.15
CA ASP A 423 35.94 23.25 3.35
C ASP A 423 35.44 23.36 1.91
N LEU A 424 34.49 24.24 1.66
CA LEU A 424 33.88 24.40 0.34
C LEU A 424 34.76 25.25 -0.60
N SER A 425 34.77 24.88 -1.88
CA SER A 425 35.30 25.76 -2.92
C SER A 425 34.52 27.05 -3.01
N LYS A 426 35.05 28.07 -3.72
CA LYS A 426 34.32 29.33 -3.94
C LYS A 426 32.93 29.10 -4.54
N LYS A 427 32.77 28.12 -5.41
CA LYS A 427 31.47 27.72 -5.97
C LYS A 427 30.57 27.09 -4.91
N GLY A 428 31.10 26.21 -4.10
CA GLY A 428 30.38 25.57 -2.98
C GLY A 428 29.91 26.60 -1.95
N GLN A 429 30.75 27.61 -1.62
CA GLN A 429 30.38 28.73 -0.74
C GLN A 429 29.21 29.54 -1.26
N LEU A 430 29.22 29.90 -2.56
CA LEU A 430 28.10 30.59 -3.21
C LEU A 430 26.83 29.74 -3.22
N MET A 431 26.94 28.43 -3.43
CA MET A 431 25.80 27.52 -3.30
C MET A 431 25.26 27.49 -1.87
N TYR A 432 26.11 27.39 -0.86
CA TYR A 432 25.73 27.42 0.55
C TYR A 432 24.98 28.73 0.91
N GLU A 433 25.53 29.87 0.49
CA GLU A 433 24.88 31.17 0.68
C GLU A 433 23.52 31.23 -0.01
N ALA A 434 23.40 30.71 -1.25
CA ALA A 434 22.14 30.67 -1.99
C ALA A 434 21.08 29.77 -1.30
N TRP A 435 21.50 28.63 -0.75
CA TRP A 435 20.59 27.72 -0.05
C TRP A 435 20.16 28.22 1.33
N THR A 436 21.02 28.89 2.05
CA THR A 436 20.76 29.39 3.42
C THR A 436 20.13 30.78 3.46
N SER A 437 20.19 31.51 2.35
CA SER A 437 19.58 32.85 2.24
C SER A 437 18.06 32.80 2.43
N ARG A 438 17.54 33.80 3.13
CA ARG A 438 16.09 34.05 3.26
C ARG A 438 15.57 35.19 2.36
N SER A 439 16.43 35.74 1.51
CA SER A 439 16.02 36.74 0.51
C SER A 439 15.24 36.09 -0.64
N SER A 440 14.25 36.83 -1.15
CA SER A 440 13.45 36.43 -2.31
C SER A 440 14.29 36.20 -3.58
N ASP A 441 15.46 36.82 -3.67
CA ASP A 441 16.34 36.77 -4.84
C ASP A 441 16.98 35.37 -5.02
N TYR A 442 17.05 34.60 -3.94
CA TYR A 442 17.61 33.24 -3.94
C TYR A 442 16.56 32.12 -4.03
N LEU A 443 15.27 32.41 -4.02
CA LEU A 443 14.21 31.41 -4.13
C LEU A 443 14.33 30.55 -5.40
N MET A 444 14.91 31.08 -6.47
CA MET A 444 15.15 30.37 -7.72
C MET A 444 16.17 29.23 -7.60
N TYR A 445 17.02 29.22 -6.57
CA TYR A 445 17.99 28.16 -6.29
C TYR A 445 17.43 27.10 -5.33
N GLN A 446 16.54 27.52 -4.43
CA GLN A 446 15.95 26.68 -3.38
C GLN A 446 14.70 25.93 -3.86
N HIS A 447 14.04 26.42 -4.91
CA HIS A 447 12.81 25.87 -5.46
C HIS A 447 12.90 25.77 -6.99
N LEU A 448 11.93 25.07 -7.58
CA LEU A 448 11.86 24.87 -9.01
C LEU A 448 11.72 26.24 -9.74
N ASN A 449 12.68 26.54 -10.61
CA ASN A 449 12.69 27.79 -11.36
C ASN A 449 11.89 27.65 -12.67
N TRP A 450 10.56 27.81 -12.60
CA TRP A 450 9.69 27.72 -13.78
C TRP A 450 10.03 28.71 -14.87
N ASP A 451 10.37 29.95 -14.52
CA ASP A 451 10.69 31.00 -15.50
C ASP A 451 11.93 30.64 -16.31
N ARG A 452 12.93 30.02 -15.68
CA ARG A 452 14.12 29.49 -16.40
C ARG A 452 13.71 28.39 -17.40
N LEU A 453 12.82 27.47 -17.02
CA LEU A 453 12.38 26.39 -17.92
C LEU A 453 11.68 26.98 -19.16
N TYR A 454 10.80 27.95 -18.98
CA TYR A 454 10.14 28.65 -20.08
C TYR A 454 11.13 29.43 -20.95
N ASN A 455 12.07 30.17 -20.34
CA ASN A 455 13.06 30.96 -21.07
C ASN A 455 13.98 30.07 -21.93
N VAL A 456 14.38 28.92 -21.45
CA VAL A 456 15.19 27.95 -22.24
C VAL A 456 14.42 27.50 -23.47
N ASN A 457 13.13 27.19 -23.34
CA ASN A 457 12.30 26.75 -24.46
C ASN A 457 11.99 27.88 -25.45
N TYR A 458 11.70 29.13 -24.99
CA TYR A 458 11.49 30.27 -25.86
C TYR A 458 12.73 30.63 -26.70
N ASN A 459 13.92 30.36 -26.16
CA ASN A 459 15.19 30.62 -26.88
C ASN A 459 15.66 29.42 -27.72
N SER A 460 14.85 28.38 -27.88
CA SER A 460 15.16 27.24 -28.74
C SER A 460 15.02 27.65 -30.21
N ALA A 461 16.11 27.54 -30.97
CA ALA A 461 16.18 28.02 -32.34
C ALA A 461 15.22 27.31 -33.31
N ASP A 462 14.87 26.08 -33.03
CA ASP A 462 13.98 25.23 -33.85
C ASP A 462 12.56 25.06 -33.28
N GLY A 463 12.25 25.73 -32.16
CA GLY A 463 10.98 25.61 -31.45
C GLY A 463 10.83 24.33 -30.62
N ARG A 464 11.83 23.46 -30.58
CA ARG A 464 11.81 22.24 -29.77
C ARG A 464 11.86 22.57 -28.27
N SER A 465 10.94 22.01 -27.48
CA SER A 465 10.99 22.09 -26.03
C SER A 465 12.16 21.27 -25.51
N LYS A 466 13.06 21.91 -24.75
CA LYS A 466 14.11 21.22 -23.98
C LYS A 466 13.61 20.73 -22.62
N TYR A 467 12.61 21.42 -22.05
CA TYR A 467 11.88 21.01 -20.86
C TYR A 467 10.40 20.87 -21.20
N ALA A 468 9.78 19.83 -20.71
CA ALA A 468 8.34 19.62 -20.80
C ALA A 468 7.79 19.09 -19.47
N GLN A 469 6.53 19.34 -19.20
CA GLN A 469 5.80 18.62 -18.16
C GLN A 469 5.06 17.46 -18.83
N GLU A 470 5.43 16.24 -18.46
CA GLU A 470 4.73 15.01 -18.86
C GLU A 470 3.61 14.68 -17.88
N GLN A 471 2.65 13.90 -18.32
CA GLN A 471 1.69 13.21 -17.48
C GLN A 471 1.76 11.71 -17.79
N ARG A 472 2.12 10.91 -16.79
CA ARG A 472 2.09 9.45 -16.85
C ARG A 472 0.71 8.96 -16.48
N HIS A 473 0.17 8.07 -17.27
CA HIS A 473 -1.16 7.51 -17.12
C HIS A 473 -1.12 6.01 -16.84
N VAL A 474 -2.05 5.57 -16.02
CA VAL A 474 -2.37 4.19 -15.72
C VAL A 474 -3.89 4.08 -15.84
N ASP A 475 -4.37 3.68 -17.03
CA ASP A 475 -5.80 3.64 -17.36
C ASP A 475 -6.29 2.21 -17.19
N GLN A 476 -7.09 1.98 -16.13
CA GLN A 476 -7.53 0.65 -15.73
C GLN A 476 -8.88 0.26 -16.32
N ASN A 477 -9.01 -1.02 -16.64
CA ASN A 477 -10.26 -1.69 -16.94
C ASN A 477 -10.25 -3.06 -16.25
N ASP A 478 -10.93 -3.18 -15.11
CA ASP A 478 -10.92 -4.34 -14.22
C ASP A 478 -12.34 -4.91 -14.09
N LEU A 479 -12.55 -6.12 -14.61
CA LEU A 479 -13.81 -6.84 -14.61
C LEU A 479 -13.73 -8.01 -13.65
N ASN A 480 -14.67 -8.12 -12.74
CA ASN A 480 -14.74 -9.20 -11.75
C ASN A 480 -16.13 -9.85 -11.79
N LEU A 481 -16.16 -11.17 -11.79
CA LEU A 481 -17.36 -11.99 -11.60
C LEU A 481 -17.13 -12.94 -10.45
N VAL A 482 -17.98 -12.87 -9.44
CA VAL A 482 -17.82 -13.62 -8.19
C VAL A 482 -19.12 -14.29 -7.85
N GLU A 483 -19.04 -15.56 -7.46
CA GLU A 483 -20.12 -16.30 -6.82
C GLU A 483 -19.66 -16.77 -5.45
N ASN A 484 -20.36 -16.36 -4.38
CA ASN A 484 -20.10 -16.79 -3.02
C ASN A 484 -21.34 -17.50 -2.45
N ILE A 485 -21.14 -18.67 -1.88
CA ILE A 485 -22.20 -19.49 -1.28
C ILE A 485 -21.87 -19.69 0.20
N LYS A 486 -22.90 -19.59 1.04
CA LYS A 486 -22.83 -19.93 2.44
C LYS A 486 -23.99 -20.86 2.76
N TRP A 487 -23.66 -22.01 3.32
CA TRP A 487 -24.62 -23.04 3.67
C TRP A 487 -24.41 -23.51 5.11
N ARG A 488 -25.43 -23.28 5.94
CA ARG A 488 -25.49 -23.81 7.28
C ARG A 488 -26.03 -25.26 7.18
N ILE A 489 -25.16 -26.25 7.35
CA ILE A 489 -25.49 -27.67 7.26
C ILE A 489 -26.34 -28.08 8.46
N ASN A 490 -26.02 -27.58 9.65
CA ASN A 490 -26.71 -27.75 10.91
C ASN A 490 -26.35 -26.60 11.87
N ASP A 491 -26.85 -26.65 13.13
CA ASP A 491 -26.63 -25.58 14.11
C ASP A 491 -25.16 -25.32 14.48
N TYR A 492 -24.29 -26.27 14.20
CA TYR A 492 -22.87 -26.22 14.55
C TYR A 492 -21.93 -26.01 13.35
N SER A 493 -22.45 -26.22 12.15
CA SER A 493 -21.58 -26.34 10.96
C SER A 493 -22.01 -25.42 9.84
N VAL A 494 -21.07 -24.64 9.32
CA VAL A 494 -21.24 -23.76 8.16
C VAL A 494 -20.19 -24.11 7.10
N LEU A 495 -20.65 -24.35 5.88
CA LEU A 495 -19.81 -24.46 4.68
C LEU A 495 -19.92 -23.14 3.92
N SER A 496 -18.78 -22.56 3.57
CA SER A 496 -18.67 -21.39 2.70
C SER A 496 -17.80 -21.75 1.51
N GLY A 497 -18.06 -21.13 0.36
CA GLY A 497 -17.22 -21.35 -0.80
C GLY A 497 -17.59 -20.41 -1.94
N GLY A 498 -16.75 -20.37 -2.96
CA GLY A 498 -17.03 -19.48 -4.09
C GLY A 498 -16.04 -19.62 -5.23
N VAL A 499 -16.41 -19.00 -6.33
CA VAL A 499 -15.61 -18.89 -7.55
C VAL A 499 -15.41 -17.42 -7.86
N ASN A 500 -14.20 -17.03 -8.11
CA ASN A 500 -13.83 -15.67 -8.49
C ASN A 500 -13.14 -15.70 -9.85
N PHE A 501 -13.59 -14.84 -10.75
CA PHE A 501 -12.93 -14.58 -12.02
C PHE A 501 -12.64 -13.08 -12.15
N LYS A 502 -11.40 -12.73 -12.48
CA LYS A 502 -10.95 -11.35 -12.71
C LYS A 502 -10.22 -11.26 -14.04
N TYR A 503 -10.59 -10.28 -14.85
CA TYR A 503 -9.82 -9.86 -16.01
C TYR A 503 -9.47 -8.38 -15.88
N ASN A 504 -8.17 -8.08 -15.86
CA ASN A 504 -7.66 -6.72 -15.81
C ASN A 504 -6.86 -6.43 -17.08
N ARG A 505 -7.17 -5.29 -17.72
CA ARG A 505 -6.38 -4.72 -18.80
C ARG A 505 -6.09 -3.27 -18.49
N THR A 506 -4.82 -2.97 -18.22
CA THR A 506 -4.36 -1.65 -17.81
C THR A 506 -3.41 -1.08 -18.85
N GLU A 507 -3.73 0.10 -19.37
CA GLU A 507 -2.87 0.84 -20.31
C GLU A 507 -1.90 1.75 -19.55
N TYR A 508 -0.63 1.64 -19.84
CA TYR A 508 0.44 2.48 -19.34
C TYR A 508 1.00 3.31 -20.48
N TYR A 509 0.87 4.63 -20.37
CA TYR A 509 1.41 5.56 -21.36
C TYR A 509 1.79 6.90 -20.73
N LYS A 510 2.53 7.73 -21.44
CA LYS A 510 2.77 9.10 -21.06
C LYS A 510 2.38 10.06 -22.19
N LYS A 511 1.98 11.28 -21.81
CA LYS A 511 1.61 12.35 -22.73
C LYS A 511 2.17 13.69 -22.29
N ILE A 512 2.30 14.63 -23.21
CA ILE A 512 2.69 16.01 -22.90
C ILE A 512 1.54 16.73 -22.18
N ALA A 513 1.77 17.15 -20.95
CA ALA A 513 0.84 17.99 -20.19
C ALA A 513 1.04 19.47 -20.48
N ASP A 514 2.31 19.92 -20.62
CA ASP A 514 2.68 21.31 -20.90
C ASP A 514 4.05 21.35 -21.61
N LEU A 515 4.16 22.07 -22.71
CA LEU A 515 5.40 22.25 -23.46
C LEU A 515 6.33 23.34 -22.88
N LEU A 516 5.90 24.04 -21.82
CA LEU A 516 6.65 25.09 -21.14
C LEU A 516 7.18 26.16 -22.08
N GLY A 517 6.34 26.58 -23.07
CA GLY A 517 6.66 27.65 -24.00
C GLY A 517 7.29 27.23 -25.33
N GLY A 518 7.67 25.97 -25.52
CA GLY A 518 8.09 25.46 -26.83
C GLY A 518 6.91 25.07 -27.72
N GLU A 519 7.17 24.79 -28.97
CA GLU A 519 6.16 24.42 -29.97
C GLU A 519 5.86 22.92 -29.97
N TYR A 520 6.87 22.09 -29.78
CA TYR A 520 6.79 20.63 -29.79
C TYR A 520 7.87 19.97 -28.94
N PHE A 521 7.65 18.70 -28.58
CA PHE A 521 8.65 17.79 -28.01
C PHE A 521 8.89 16.63 -28.97
N LEU A 522 10.14 16.12 -29.11
CA LEU A 522 10.41 15.01 -30.00
C LEU A 522 10.17 13.66 -29.33
N ASN A 523 9.54 12.74 -30.05
CA ASN A 523 9.31 11.36 -29.61
C ASN A 523 10.56 10.47 -29.86
N VAL A 524 11.68 10.88 -29.29
CA VAL A 524 12.94 10.13 -29.33
C VAL A 524 13.35 9.72 -27.91
N ASP A 525 14.13 8.66 -27.83
CA ASP A 525 14.74 8.24 -26.57
C ASP A 525 16.01 9.07 -26.33
N SER A 526 15.98 9.95 -25.35
CA SER A 526 17.07 10.91 -25.09
C SER A 526 18.38 10.26 -24.66
N PHE A 527 18.32 9.09 -24.02
CA PHE A 527 19.53 8.33 -23.67
C PHE A 527 20.09 7.58 -24.88
N ALA A 528 19.23 7.01 -25.70
CA ALA A 528 19.62 6.38 -26.95
C ALA A 528 20.20 7.41 -27.93
N GLU A 529 19.64 8.62 -27.98
CA GLU A 529 20.13 9.70 -28.85
C GLU A 529 21.59 10.09 -28.51
N ARG A 530 21.90 10.15 -27.22
CA ARG A 530 23.28 10.40 -26.77
C ARG A 530 24.26 9.32 -27.26
N ASP A 531 23.86 8.06 -27.19
CA ASP A 531 24.73 6.91 -27.46
C ASP A 531 24.73 6.50 -28.94
N PHE A 532 23.68 6.80 -29.69
CA PHE A 532 23.42 6.31 -31.03
C PHE A 532 22.96 7.41 -32.02
N ALA A 533 23.30 8.68 -31.80
CA ALA A 533 22.85 9.83 -32.60
C ALA A 533 23.07 9.67 -34.12
N ILE A 534 24.06 8.89 -34.54
CA ILE A 534 24.40 8.64 -35.98
C ILE A 534 23.32 7.77 -36.65
N ASN A 535 22.56 6.96 -35.89
CA ASN A 535 21.51 6.11 -36.41
C ASN A 535 20.13 6.61 -35.92
N GLU A 536 19.52 7.52 -36.65
CA GLU A 536 18.25 8.14 -36.30
C GLU A 536 17.10 7.13 -36.14
N ALA A 537 17.11 6.00 -36.87
CA ALA A 537 16.10 4.96 -36.73
C ALA A 537 16.18 4.29 -35.34
N LYS A 538 17.41 4.12 -34.82
CA LYS A 538 17.62 3.45 -33.52
C LYS A 538 17.13 4.25 -32.32
N ILE A 539 17.10 5.57 -32.41
CA ILE A 539 16.71 6.44 -31.32
C ILE A 539 15.18 6.68 -31.20
N GLN A 540 14.40 6.21 -32.18
CA GLN A 540 12.97 6.47 -32.22
C GLN A 540 12.20 5.69 -31.11
N ASN A 541 11.30 6.36 -30.41
CA ASN A 541 10.32 5.69 -29.55
C ASN A 541 9.21 5.02 -30.37
N ASP A 542 8.84 5.58 -31.53
CA ASP A 542 7.93 4.96 -32.50
C ASP A 542 8.58 4.88 -33.90
N LEU A 543 9.25 3.76 -34.18
CA LEU A 543 9.92 3.51 -35.44
C LEU A 543 8.93 3.35 -36.60
N ASP A 544 7.73 2.81 -36.35
CA ASP A 544 6.74 2.64 -37.40
C ASP A 544 6.23 3.99 -37.91
N TYR A 545 6.00 4.96 -36.99
CA TYR A 545 5.70 6.34 -37.36
C TYR A 545 6.83 6.98 -38.17
N TYR A 546 8.07 6.83 -37.71
CA TYR A 546 9.27 7.39 -38.37
C TYR A 546 9.38 6.93 -39.83
N ILE A 547 9.23 5.62 -40.06
CA ILE A 547 9.30 5.05 -41.42
C ILE A 547 8.12 5.54 -42.28
N ALA A 548 6.89 5.56 -41.72
CA ALA A 548 5.70 5.96 -42.45
C ALA A 548 5.67 7.46 -42.83
N ASN A 549 6.40 8.31 -42.08
CA ASN A 549 6.45 9.76 -42.32
C ASN A 549 7.74 10.24 -42.98
N GLY A 550 8.38 9.40 -43.78
CA GLY A 550 9.56 9.78 -44.59
C GLY A 550 10.80 10.07 -43.77
N PHE A 551 11.02 9.24 -42.74
CA PHE A 551 12.20 9.29 -41.85
C PHE A 551 12.30 10.61 -41.06
N LYS A 552 11.17 11.07 -40.53
CA LYS A 552 11.10 12.24 -39.65
C LYS A 552 10.60 11.82 -38.27
N SER A 553 11.37 12.22 -37.27
CA SER A 553 10.96 12.01 -35.87
C SER A 553 9.62 12.70 -35.56
N GLU A 554 8.80 12.03 -34.81
CA GLU A 554 7.46 12.53 -34.45
C GLU A 554 7.55 13.76 -33.54
N LYS A 555 6.85 14.82 -33.93
CA LYS A 555 6.74 16.07 -33.16
C LYS A 555 5.45 16.01 -32.32
N ILE A 556 5.63 15.91 -31.01
CA ILE A 556 4.51 15.77 -30.07
C ILE A 556 4.10 17.16 -29.55
N THR A 557 2.81 17.44 -29.65
CA THR A 557 2.20 18.63 -29.06
C THR A 557 1.47 18.27 -27.76
N LYS A 558 0.90 19.28 -27.09
CA LYS A 558 0.15 19.09 -25.85
C LYS A 558 -0.96 18.04 -25.99
N GLY A 559 -0.99 17.06 -25.11
CA GLY A 559 -1.96 15.96 -25.09
C GLY A 559 -1.55 14.74 -25.90
N GLY A 560 -0.52 14.83 -26.76
CA GLY A 560 0.00 13.71 -27.55
C GLY A 560 0.75 12.69 -26.68
N LYS A 561 0.57 11.41 -26.98
CA LYS A 561 1.30 10.30 -26.35
C LYS A 561 2.73 10.25 -26.91
N TYR A 562 3.69 9.87 -26.07
CA TYR A 562 5.10 9.70 -26.46
C TYR A 562 5.88 8.80 -25.50
N GLY A 563 7.06 8.39 -25.91
CA GLY A 563 8.00 7.65 -25.07
C GLY A 563 7.62 6.18 -24.92
N TYR A 564 6.47 5.86 -24.36
CA TYR A 564 5.96 4.49 -24.24
C TYR A 564 4.44 4.43 -24.22
N ASP A 565 3.91 3.32 -24.73
CA ASP A 565 2.52 2.93 -24.67
C ASP A 565 2.43 1.40 -24.67
N TYR A 566 1.85 0.80 -23.62
CA TYR A 566 1.66 -0.65 -23.52
C TYR A 566 0.49 -1.02 -22.61
N PHE A 567 -0.06 -2.20 -22.83
CA PHE A 567 -1.05 -2.81 -21.95
C PHE A 567 -0.39 -3.87 -21.07
N ALA A 568 -0.75 -3.87 -19.80
CA ALA A 568 -0.58 -4.98 -18.88
C ALA A 568 -1.90 -5.74 -18.80
N ASN A 569 -1.87 -7.03 -19.08
CA ASN A 569 -3.06 -7.89 -19.06
C ASN A 569 -2.89 -8.96 -17.99
N VAL A 570 -3.90 -9.14 -17.14
CA VAL A 570 -3.90 -10.12 -16.03
C VAL A 570 -5.23 -10.85 -16.00
N ILE A 571 -5.17 -12.18 -15.93
CA ILE A 571 -6.33 -13.05 -15.70
C ILE A 571 -6.10 -13.79 -14.39
N LYS A 572 -7.11 -13.80 -13.51
CA LYS A 572 -7.12 -14.58 -12.27
C LYS A 572 -8.42 -15.36 -12.19
N ALA A 573 -8.32 -16.64 -11.93
CA ALA A 573 -9.45 -17.52 -11.62
C ALA A 573 -9.16 -18.28 -10.32
N ASN A 574 -10.12 -18.30 -9.41
CA ASN A 574 -9.92 -18.86 -8.09
C ASN A 574 -11.18 -19.61 -7.63
N LEU A 575 -11.00 -20.81 -7.09
CA LEU A 575 -12.00 -21.59 -6.39
C LEU A 575 -11.59 -21.70 -4.93
N TRP A 576 -12.45 -21.36 -4.00
CA TRP A 576 -12.18 -21.47 -2.56
C TRP A 576 -13.31 -22.18 -1.83
N ALA A 577 -12.98 -22.79 -0.71
CA ALA A 577 -13.93 -23.39 0.22
C ALA A 577 -13.45 -23.23 1.65
N GLY A 578 -14.40 -23.12 2.58
CA GLY A 578 -14.14 -23.04 4.02
C GLY A 578 -15.23 -23.77 4.79
N TYR A 579 -14.83 -24.48 5.83
CA TYR A 579 -15.71 -25.15 6.76
C TYR A 579 -15.49 -24.63 8.17
N ASN A 580 -16.57 -24.25 8.84
CA ASN A 580 -16.57 -23.77 10.22
C ASN A 580 -17.44 -24.71 11.08
N LEU A 581 -16.86 -25.25 12.15
CA LEU A 581 -17.51 -26.07 13.17
C LEU A 581 -17.45 -25.36 14.51
N GLN A 582 -18.60 -24.98 15.05
CA GLN A 582 -18.73 -24.40 16.40
C GLN A 582 -19.60 -25.35 17.26
N LYS A 583 -18.95 -26.08 18.14
CA LYS A 583 -19.64 -27.02 19.03
C LYS A 583 -19.08 -26.93 20.42
N ASP A 584 -19.98 -26.83 21.42
CA ASP A 584 -19.63 -26.66 22.81
C ASP A 584 -18.70 -25.45 23.03
N ASN A 585 -17.47 -25.70 23.49
CA ASN A 585 -16.46 -24.68 23.72
C ASN A 585 -15.39 -24.65 22.60
N TRP A 586 -15.58 -25.39 21.51
CA TRP A 586 -14.67 -25.47 20.39
C TRP A 586 -15.18 -24.64 19.20
N ASP A 587 -14.25 -23.96 18.54
CA ASP A 587 -14.46 -23.32 17.25
C ASP A 587 -13.29 -23.72 16.32
N ILE A 588 -13.62 -24.46 15.27
CA ILE A 588 -12.66 -25.01 14.32
C ILE A 588 -13.03 -24.50 12.93
N LYS A 589 -12.06 -23.88 12.25
CA LYS A 589 -12.23 -23.44 10.87
C LYS A 589 -11.10 -24.00 10.03
N VAL A 590 -11.44 -24.51 8.86
CA VAL A 590 -10.47 -24.87 7.82
C VAL A 590 -10.90 -24.20 6.53
N SER A 591 -9.96 -23.63 5.78
CA SER A 591 -10.25 -23.04 4.48
C SER A 591 -9.07 -23.21 3.53
N GLY A 592 -9.35 -23.16 2.26
CA GLY A 592 -8.33 -23.20 1.25
C GLY A 592 -8.81 -22.69 -0.10
N ASN A 593 -7.88 -22.43 -0.96
CA ASN A 593 -8.16 -22.08 -2.35
C ASN A 593 -7.19 -22.79 -3.31
N VAL A 594 -7.64 -22.88 -4.55
CA VAL A 594 -6.82 -23.22 -5.71
C VAL A 594 -7.14 -22.18 -6.78
N GLY A 595 -6.10 -21.61 -7.36
CA GLY A 595 -6.23 -20.56 -8.34
C GLY A 595 -5.31 -20.75 -9.53
N TYR A 596 -5.63 -20.04 -10.59
CA TYR A 596 -4.85 -19.88 -11.79
C TYR A 596 -4.68 -18.41 -12.07
N GLU A 597 -3.43 -17.98 -12.28
CA GLU A 597 -3.08 -16.63 -12.66
C GLU A 597 -2.25 -16.64 -13.93
N SER A 598 -2.53 -15.71 -14.84
CA SER A 598 -1.70 -15.49 -16.02
C SER A 598 -1.62 -14.02 -16.36
N PHE A 599 -0.46 -13.60 -16.89
CA PHE A 599 -0.27 -12.23 -17.31
C PHE A 599 0.68 -12.12 -18.51
N TRP A 600 0.54 -11.04 -19.27
CA TRP A 600 1.41 -10.68 -20.40
C TRP A 600 1.39 -9.16 -20.63
N ARG A 601 2.46 -8.67 -21.24
CA ARG A 601 2.56 -7.30 -21.74
C ARG A 601 2.19 -7.26 -23.23
N GLU A 602 1.55 -6.17 -23.68
CA GLU A 602 1.30 -5.89 -25.08
C GLU A 602 1.79 -4.48 -25.41
N GLY A 603 2.94 -4.38 -26.09
CA GLY A 603 3.53 -3.09 -26.49
C GLY A 603 2.84 -2.51 -27.72
N MET A 604 2.53 -1.21 -27.69
CA MET A 604 1.87 -0.50 -28.78
C MET A 604 2.84 0.25 -29.68
N MET A 605 3.97 0.71 -29.13
CA MET A 605 5.01 1.43 -29.87
C MET A 605 6.19 0.51 -30.19
N ARG A 606 6.71 0.60 -31.43
CA ARG A 606 7.94 -0.08 -31.85
C ARG A 606 9.13 0.82 -31.62
N LYS A 607 9.94 0.50 -30.61
CA LYS A 607 11.17 1.26 -30.33
C LYS A 607 12.31 0.86 -31.29
N GLY A 608 13.06 1.82 -31.77
CA GLY A 608 14.23 1.56 -32.60
C GLY A 608 15.32 0.73 -31.91
N LEU A 609 15.43 0.85 -30.56
CA LEU A 609 16.35 0.04 -29.75
C LEU A 609 15.99 -1.46 -29.77
N PHE A 610 14.70 -1.80 -29.81
CA PHE A 610 14.17 -3.16 -29.71
C PHE A 610 13.13 -3.39 -30.81
N ALA A 611 13.57 -3.27 -32.05
CA ALA A 611 12.69 -3.15 -33.20
C ALA A 611 11.90 -4.43 -33.54
N GLY A 612 12.41 -5.60 -33.16
CA GLY A 612 11.71 -6.86 -33.42
C GLY A 612 12.63 -8.07 -33.49
N THR A 613 12.08 -9.20 -33.93
CA THR A 613 12.80 -10.42 -34.26
C THR A 613 13.73 -10.20 -35.48
N GLU A 614 14.67 -11.11 -35.73
CA GLU A 614 15.58 -11.03 -36.90
C GLU A 614 14.81 -10.87 -38.21
N GLY A 615 13.71 -11.60 -38.40
CA GLY A 615 12.88 -11.50 -39.60
C GLY A 615 12.18 -10.13 -39.72
N GLU A 616 11.60 -9.59 -38.59
CA GLU A 616 10.99 -8.26 -38.61
C GLU A 616 12.03 -7.17 -38.88
N VAL A 617 13.22 -7.25 -38.27
CA VAL A 617 14.29 -6.30 -38.47
C VAL A 617 14.81 -6.35 -39.93
N ALA A 618 14.90 -7.53 -40.55
CA ALA A 618 15.26 -7.67 -41.98
C ALA A 618 14.22 -6.97 -42.87
N GLU A 619 12.91 -7.06 -42.56
CA GLU A 619 11.87 -6.35 -43.30
C GLU A 619 11.92 -4.84 -43.13
N LEU A 620 12.19 -4.37 -41.91
CA LEU A 620 12.34 -2.95 -41.60
C LEU A 620 13.58 -2.37 -42.35
N ASN A 621 14.66 -3.11 -42.34
CA ASN A 621 15.89 -2.72 -43.04
C ASN A 621 15.72 -2.57 -44.55
N ARG A 622 14.83 -3.29 -45.20
CA ARG A 622 14.49 -3.07 -46.63
C ARG A 622 13.86 -1.68 -46.88
N LYS A 623 13.26 -1.07 -45.86
CA LYS A 623 12.63 0.25 -45.94
C LYS A 623 13.55 1.37 -45.49
N LEU A 624 14.48 1.07 -44.56
CA LEU A 624 15.37 2.04 -43.96
C LEU A 624 16.56 2.38 -44.85
N PRO A 625 17.08 3.63 -44.79
CA PRO A 625 18.33 4.02 -45.45
C PRO A 625 19.50 3.12 -45.03
N ALA A 626 20.49 2.94 -45.88
CA ALA A 626 21.67 2.10 -45.61
C ALA A 626 22.44 2.54 -44.34
N THR A 627 22.40 3.84 -44.01
CA THR A 627 23.06 4.41 -42.80
C THR A 627 22.25 4.19 -41.53
N GLN A 628 21.01 3.72 -41.64
CA GLN A 628 20.07 3.58 -40.50
C GLN A 628 19.66 2.12 -40.28
N GLN A 629 20.44 1.17 -40.78
CA GLN A 629 20.15 -0.26 -40.59
C GLN A 629 20.18 -0.66 -39.12
N LEU A 630 19.24 -1.50 -38.71
CA LEU A 630 19.09 -2.00 -37.34
C LEU A 630 19.59 -3.46 -37.25
N LYS A 631 19.86 -3.88 -36.01
CA LYS A 631 20.16 -5.28 -35.68
C LYS A 631 19.15 -5.74 -34.64
N ALA A 632 18.73 -7.00 -34.71
CA ALA A 632 17.95 -7.61 -33.64
C ALA A 632 18.81 -7.68 -32.38
N VAL A 633 18.21 -7.33 -31.25
CA VAL A 633 18.82 -7.48 -29.93
C VAL A 633 18.40 -8.84 -29.36
N LEU A 634 19.36 -9.63 -28.92
CA LEU A 634 19.08 -10.93 -28.31
C LEU A 634 19.39 -10.88 -26.81
N ASP A 635 18.62 -11.63 -26.03
CA ASP A 635 18.91 -11.88 -24.62
C ASP A 635 20.04 -12.93 -24.45
N ALA A 636 20.38 -13.24 -23.19
CA ALA A 636 21.42 -14.23 -22.87
C ALA A 636 21.08 -15.65 -23.36
N ASP A 637 19.82 -15.95 -23.58
CA ASP A 637 19.31 -17.25 -24.04
C ASP A 637 19.17 -17.29 -25.58
N GLY A 638 19.50 -16.20 -26.28
CA GLY A 638 19.41 -16.08 -27.73
C GLY A 638 18.01 -15.71 -28.26
N ASN A 639 17.08 -15.34 -27.42
CA ASN A 639 15.74 -14.90 -27.82
C ASN A 639 15.76 -13.43 -28.20
N ALA A 640 14.95 -13.05 -29.20
CA ALA A 640 14.84 -11.65 -29.61
C ALA A 640 14.13 -10.80 -28.55
N VAL A 641 14.77 -9.70 -28.15
CA VAL A 641 14.18 -8.68 -27.28
C VAL A 641 13.35 -7.73 -28.12
N THR A 642 12.05 -7.69 -27.88
CA THR A 642 11.09 -6.91 -28.67
C THR A 642 10.42 -5.84 -27.81
N SER A 643 9.92 -4.76 -28.43
CA SER A 643 9.18 -3.68 -27.75
C SER A 643 7.68 -3.68 -28.09
N LYS A 644 7.32 -4.00 -29.34
CA LYS A 644 5.94 -4.02 -29.84
C LYS A 644 5.34 -5.43 -29.83
N GLY A 645 4.01 -5.51 -29.68
CA GLY A 645 3.28 -6.76 -29.68
C GLY A 645 3.23 -7.45 -28.32
N LYS A 646 2.71 -8.67 -28.33
CA LYS A 646 2.48 -9.47 -27.13
C LYS A 646 3.79 -10.14 -26.67
N SER A 647 4.10 -10.01 -25.37
CA SER A 647 5.16 -10.77 -24.72
C SER A 647 4.80 -12.25 -24.56
N GLU A 648 5.75 -13.05 -24.11
CA GLU A 648 5.44 -14.35 -23.51
C GLU A 648 4.35 -14.20 -22.46
N THR A 649 3.42 -15.16 -22.40
CA THR A 649 2.40 -15.22 -21.35
C THR A 649 2.91 -16.11 -20.24
N LYS A 650 3.01 -15.60 -19.03
CA LYS A 650 3.34 -16.41 -17.84
C LYS A 650 2.08 -16.99 -17.23
N HIS A 651 2.21 -18.21 -16.71
CA HIS A 651 1.11 -18.99 -16.15
C HIS A 651 1.53 -19.56 -14.80
N PHE A 652 0.69 -19.37 -13.77
CA PHE A 652 0.95 -19.85 -12.43
C PHE A 652 -0.27 -20.53 -11.86
N LEU A 653 -0.04 -21.65 -11.16
CA LEU A 653 -1.02 -22.25 -10.27
C LEU A 653 -0.75 -21.72 -8.87
N THR A 654 -1.80 -21.20 -8.23
CA THR A 654 -1.74 -20.63 -6.87
C THR A 654 -2.61 -21.44 -5.92
N GLY A 655 -2.40 -21.29 -4.63
CA GLY A 655 -3.23 -21.94 -3.64
C GLY A 655 -2.88 -21.59 -2.22
N SER A 656 -3.83 -21.81 -1.32
CA SER A 656 -3.61 -21.66 0.11
C SER A 656 -4.40 -22.68 0.92
N ALA A 657 -3.91 -22.97 2.11
CA ALA A 657 -4.66 -23.71 3.12
C ALA A 657 -4.46 -23.06 4.48
N LYS A 658 -5.55 -22.92 5.24
CA LYS A 658 -5.57 -22.38 6.59
C LYS A 658 -6.33 -23.29 7.54
N ALA A 659 -5.87 -23.32 8.79
CA ALA A 659 -6.55 -23.98 9.88
C ALA A 659 -6.57 -23.05 11.10
N TYR A 660 -7.73 -22.98 11.74
CA TYR A 660 -7.97 -22.26 12.98
C TYR A 660 -8.57 -23.23 13.99
N LEU A 661 -8.01 -23.25 15.20
CA LEU A 661 -8.51 -24.03 16.32
C LEU A 661 -8.60 -23.14 17.55
N SER A 662 -9.79 -23.07 18.14
CA SER A 662 -10.05 -22.27 19.33
C SER A 662 -10.80 -23.06 20.39
N ARG A 663 -10.45 -22.83 21.65
CA ARG A 663 -11.17 -23.36 22.82
C ARG A 663 -11.42 -22.24 23.82
N SER A 664 -12.69 -22.12 24.20
CA SER A 664 -13.13 -21.22 25.26
C SER A 664 -13.22 -21.97 26.59
N PHE A 665 -12.87 -21.29 27.68
CA PHE A 665 -12.91 -21.80 29.06
C PHE A 665 -13.82 -20.95 29.92
N LYS A 666 -14.31 -21.48 31.05
CA LYS A 666 -15.09 -20.72 32.03
C LYS A 666 -14.27 -19.52 32.54
N GLY A 667 -14.97 -18.42 32.86
CA GLY A 667 -14.33 -17.22 33.38
C GLY A 667 -13.82 -16.23 32.32
N GLY A 668 -14.15 -16.43 31.01
CA GLY A 668 -13.81 -15.50 29.94
C GLY A 668 -12.44 -15.73 29.30
N HIS A 669 -11.84 -16.90 29.51
CA HIS A 669 -10.55 -17.28 28.90
C HIS A 669 -10.76 -17.99 27.57
N ARG A 670 -9.91 -17.69 26.60
CA ARG A 670 -9.91 -18.31 25.27
C ARG A 670 -8.47 -18.51 24.80
N VAL A 671 -8.15 -19.68 24.27
CA VAL A 671 -6.89 -20.00 23.60
C VAL A 671 -7.20 -20.39 22.17
N TYR A 672 -6.48 -19.83 21.21
CA TYR A 672 -6.63 -20.21 19.81
C TYR A 672 -5.31 -20.16 19.05
N ALA A 673 -5.21 -21.00 18.04
CA ALA A 673 -4.06 -21.10 17.16
C ALA A 673 -4.50 -21.03 15.70
N ASN A 674 -3.71 -20.40 14.88
CA ASN A 674 -3.85 -20.32 13.44
C ASN A 674 -2.61 -20.92 12.76
N LEU A 675 -2.84 -21.63 11.65
CA LEU A 675 -1.81 -22.12 10.75
C LEU A 675 -2.20 -21.77 9.32
N GLY A 676 -1.22 -21.41 8.49
CA GLY A 676 -1.46 -21.09 7.09
C GLY A 676 -0.26 -21.38 6.19
N VAL A 677 -0.55 -21.88 5.00
CA VAL A 677 0.42 -22.04 3.91
C VAL A 677 -0.14 -21.41 2.64
N PHE A 678 0.72 -20.74 1.86
CA PHE A 678 0.32 -19.99 0.68
C PHE A 678 1.35 -20.16 -0.42
N SER A 679 0.86 -20.27 -1.65
CA SER A 679 1.64 -20.24 -2.88
C SER A 679 1.02 -19.20 -3.79
N ASP A 680 1.64 -18.02 -3.89
CA ASP A 680 1.14 -16.87 -4.63
C ASP A 680 1.99 -16.64 -5.88
N ALA A 681 1.35 -16.26 -6.99
CA ALA A 681 2.06 -15.85 -8.19
C ALA A 681 2.77 -14.50 -7.96
N PRO A 682 3.94 -14.28 -8.59
CA PRO A 682 4.50 -12.94 -8.67
C PRO A 682 3.55 -12.01 -9.42
N THR A 683 3.56 -10.73 -9.06
CA THR A 683 2.77 -9.71 -9.76
C THR A 683 3.40 -9.33 -11.10
N PHE A 684 2.64 -8.64 -11.95
CA PHE A 684 3.17 -8.12 -13.21
C PHE A 684 4.40 -7.23 -12.99
N ASN A 685 4.36 -6.35 -11.98
CA ASN A 685 5.47 -5.43 -11.69
C ASN A 685 6.73 -6.15 -11.18
N GLU A 686 6.58 -7.29 -10.50
CA GLU A 686 7.68 -8.12 -10.03
C GLU A 686 8.29 -9.01 -11.15
N ALA A 687 7.66 -9.05 -12.32
CA ALA A 687 8.02 -9.99 -13.39
C ALA A 687 8.71 -9.34 -14.58
N PHE A 688 8.35 -8.09 -14.95
CA PHE A 688 8.86 -7.44 -16.14
C PHE A 688 10.05 -6.51 -15.87
N ILE A 689 11.13 -6.72 -16.60
CA ILE A 689 12.30 -5.83 -16.62
C ILE A 689 12.02 -4.70 -17.62
N SER A 690 11.89 -3.46 -17.14
CA SER A 690 11.65 -2.28 -17.97
C SER A 690 10.45 -2.41 -18.94
N PRO A 691 9.23 -2.60 -18.45
CA PRO A 691 8.06 -2.78 -19.32
C PRO A 691 7.73 -1.53 -20.16
N ARG A 692 8.32 -0.37 -19.84
CA ARG A 692 8.23 0.86 -20.65
C ARG A 692 9.01 0.75 -21.97
N THR A 693 10.02 -0.10 -22.03
CA THR A 693 10.91 -0.21 -23.19
C THR A 693 10.77 -1.51 -23.95
N ARG A 694 10.56 -2.64 -23.28
CA ARG A 694 10.65 -3.98 -23.87
C ARG A 694 9.82 -5.06 -23.19
N ASN A 695 9.73 -6.23 -23.85
CA ASN A 695 8.96 -7.40 -23.44
C ASN A 695 9.73 -8.39 -22.50
N THR A 696 10.87 -7.99 -21.95
CA THR A 696 11.75 -8.87 -21.17
C THR A 696 11.14 -9.20 -19.81
N ILE A 697 11.10 -10.49 -19.49
CA ILE A 697 10.66 -11.03 -18.20
C ILE A 697 11.88 -11.54 -17.42
N ILE A 698 11.82 -11.44 -16.08
CA ILE A 698 12.88 -11.98 -15.21
C ILE A 698 13.02 -13.50 -15.40
N GLY A 699 14.25 -13.97 -15.53
CA GLY A 699 14.56 -15.40 -15.51
C GLY A 699 14.26 -16.04 -14.14
N ASN A 700 13.96 -17.33 -14.13
CA ASN A 700 13.69 -18.12 -12.90
C ASN A 700 12.54 -17.61 -12.01
N LEU A 701 11.54 -16.94 -12.60
CA LEU A 701 10.36 -16.47 -11.90
C LEU A 701 9.55 -17.66 -11.33
N ARG A 702 9.29 -17.65 -10.02
CA ARG A 702 8.61 -18.71 -9.29
C ARG A 702 7.56 -18.15 -8.36
N ASN A 703 6.62 -19.00 -7.94
CA ASN A 703 5.67 -18.64 -6.90
C ASN A 703 6.40 -18.24 -5.60
N LYS A 704 5.90 -17.20 -4.97
CA LYS A 704 6.20 -16.84 -3.59
C LYS A 704 5.53 -17.88 -2.68
N PHE A 705 6.28 -18.45 -1.75
CA PHE A 705 5.79 -19.44 -0.82
C PHE A 705 5.84 -18.91 0.61
N THR A 706 4.69 -18.90 1.31
CA THR A 706 4.59 -18.40 2.67
C THR A 706 4.03 -19.49 3.59
N TYR A 707 4.65 -19.69 4.75
CA TYR A 707 4.07 -20.42 5.86
C TYR A 707 4.07 -19.58 7.12
N SER A 708 2.95 -19.60 7.83
CA SER A 708 2.69 -18.74 8.96
C SER A 708 1.93 -19.48 10.06
N ALA A 709 2.24 -19.14 11.30
CA ALA A 709 1.55 -19.66 12.48
C ALA A 709 1.42 -18.57 13.54
N ASP A 710 0.32 -18.58 14.27
CA ASP A 710 0.19 -17.79 15.49
C ASP A 710 -0.55 -18.54 16.60
N LEU A 711 -0.18 -18.23 17.84
CA LEU A 711 -0.81 -18.72 19.06
C LEU A 711 -1.29 -17.54 19.88
N ASN A 712 -2.54 -17.59 20.26
CA ASN A 712 -3.23 -16.48 20.90
C ASN A 712 -3.87 -16.91 22.22
N TYR A 713 -3.77 -16.02 23.21
CA TYR A 713 -4.54 -16.08 24.44
C TYR A 713 -5.36 -14.81 24.60
N GLN A 714 -6.64 -14.97 24.90
CA GLN A 714 -7.55 -13.86 25.13
C GLN A 714 -8.28 -14.07 26.46
N TYR A 715 -8.36 -13.00 27.22
CA TYR A 715 -9.17 -12.90 28.44
C TYR A 715 -10.16 -11.76 28.32
N SER A 716 -11.44 -12.05 28.58
CA SER A 716 -12.50 -11.04 28.59
C SER A 716 -13.51 -11.35 29.67
N ASN A 717 -13.54 -10.52 30.70
CA ASN A 717 -14.49 -10.65 31.80
C ASN A 717 -14.64 -9.30 32.52
N LYS A 718 -15.88 -8.91 32.85
CA LYS A 718 -16.22 -7.70 33.66
C LYS A 718 -15.52 -6.41 33.15
N GLY A 719 -15.42 -6.22 31.84
CA GLY A 719 -14.77 -5.05 31.24
C GLY A 719 -13.24 -5.16 31.09
N TYR A 720 -12.60 -6.17 31.69
CA TYR A 720 -11.19 -6.48 31.45
C TYR A 720 -11.06 -7.22 30.14
N ASN A 721 -10.27 -6.67 29.22
CA ASN A 721 -9.98 -7.28 27.94
C ASN A 721 -8.47 -7.34 27.77
N VAL A 722 -7.93 -8.53 27.55
CA VAL A 722 -6.50 -8.76 27.36
C VAL A 722 -6.31 -9.73 26.20
N ARG A 723 -5.38 -9.43 25.33
CA ARG A 723 -4.92 -10.35 24.26
C ARG A 723 -3.40 -10.43 24.26
N PHE A 724 -2.90 -11.65 24.16
CA PHE A 724 -1.49 -11.95 23.90
C PHE A 724 -1.40 -12.82 22.66
N THR A 725 -0.49 -12.53 21.75
CA THR A 725 -0.23 -13.31 20.52
C THR A 725 1.26 -13.49 20.37
N ALA A 726 1.69 -14.71 20.05
CA ALA A 726 3.01 -15.02 19.51
C ALA A 726 2.84 -15.48 18.06
N PHE A 727 3.66 -14.97 17.14
CA PHE A 727 3.55 -15.28 15.71
C PHE A 727 4.89 -15.57 15.07
N TYR A 728 4.85 -16.38 14.02
CA TYR A 728 5.97 -16.68 13.15
C TYR A 728 5.51 -16.77 11.71
N THR A 729 6.21 -16.11 10.80
CA THR A 729 5.96 -16.20 9.35
C THR A 729 7.29 -16.25 8.61
N LYS A 730 7.37 -17.15 7.64
CA LYS A 730 8.46 -17.24 6.69
C LYS A 730 7.93 -17.06 5.28
N ILE A 731 8.49 -16.10 4.54
CA ILE A 731 8.17 -15.81 3.14
C ILE A 731 9.40 -16.16 2.32
N LYS A 732 9.22 -16.92 1.25
CA LYS A 732 10.29 -17.39 0.36
C LYS A 732 10.04 -17.02 -1.09
N ASN A 733 11.12 -16.91 -1.85
CA ASN A 733 11.12 -16.71 -3.31
C ASN A 733 10.38 -15.42 -3.76
N GLN A 734 10.47 -14.33 -3.01
CA GLN A 734 10.01 -13.05 -3.51
C GLN A 734 10.93 -12.57 -4.64
N SER A 735 10.38 -11.84 -5.59
CA SER A 735 11.11 -11.14 -6.64
C SER A 735 10.84 -9.64 -6.55
N ASP A 736 11.80 -8.84 -7.02
CA ASP A 736 11.69 -7.38 -7.07
C ASP A 736 12.43 -6.83 -8.28
N VAL A 737 11.89 -5.77 -8.88
CA VAL A 737 12.50 -5.07 -10.02
C VAL A 737 12.58 -3.58 -9.72
N MET A 738 13.81 -3.07 -9.70
CA MET A 738 14.07 -1.65 -9.55
C MET A 738 14.68 -1.08 -10.84
N SER A 739 14.28 0.14 -11.23
CA SER A 739 14.88 0.87 -12.34
C SER A 739 15.39 2.22 -11.85
N PHE A 740 16.64 2.56 -12.16
CA PHE A 740 17.27 3.79 -11.72
C PHE A 740 18.31 4.27 -12.74
N TYR A 741 18.66 5.54 -12.65
CA TYR A 741 19.75 6.10 -13.43
C TYR A 741 21.08 5.77 -12.75
N ASP A 742 21.96 5.03 -13.45
CA ASP A 742 23.30 4.67 -12.98
C ASP A 742 24.32 5.61 -13.61
N ASP A 743 24.91 6.47 -12.79
CA ASP A 743 25.92 7.43 -13.26
C ASP A 743 27.17 6.73 -13.84
N SER A 744 27.50 5.51 -13.38
CA SER A 744 28.63 4.73 -13.90
C SER A 744 28.37 4.19 -15.31
N GLN A 745 27.12 3.93 -15.63
CA GLN A 745 26.67 3.48 -16.96
C GLN A 745 26.16 4.62 -17.83
N ASN A 746 26.00 5.81 -17.26
CA ASN A 746 25.37 6.97 -17.89
C ASN A 746 24.00 6.65 -18.53
N SER A 747 23.27 5.69 -17.99
CA SER A 747 22.01 5.19 -18.54
C SER A 747 21.07 4.72 -17.43
N PHE A 748 19.79 4.56 -17.76
CA PHE A 748 18.91 3.79 -16.90
C PHE A 748 19.34 2.32 -16.90
N THR A 749 19.45 1.76 -15.71
CA THR A 749 19.69 0.34 -15.47
C THR A 749 18.52 -0.26 -14.71
N ASN A 750 18.32 -1.54 -14.90
CA ASN A 750 17.28 -2.30 -14.20
C ASN A 750 17.97 -3.37 -13.36
N PHE A 751 17.53 -3.44 -12.11
CA PHE A 751 18.03 -4.37 -11.12
C PHE A 751 16.91 -5.35 -10.78
N ALA A 752 16.98 -6.56 -11.31
CA ALA A 752 16.01 -7.60 -11.06
C ALA A 752 16.57 -8.61 -10.04
N MET A 753 15.87 -8.82 -8.96
CA MET A 753 16.24 -9.75 -7.89
C MET A 753 15.22 -10.88 -7.78
N THR A 754 15.72 -12.10 -7.55
CA THR A 754 14.91 -13.30 -7.28
C THR A 754 15.46 -14.07 -6.08
N GLY A 755 14.56 -14.79 -5.38
CA GLY A 755 14.95 -15.57 -4.20
C GLY A 755 15.14 -14.72 -2.94
N ILE A 756 14.38 -13.62 -2.80
CA ILE A 756 14.34 -12.82 -1.57
C ILE A 756 13.48 -13.56 -0.55
N ASP A 757 14.11 -13.96 0.57
CA ASP A 757 13.41 -14.58 1.70
C ASP A 757 13.36 -13.63 2.88
N GLN A 758 12.21 -13.62 3.56
CA GLN A 758 11.99 -12.85 4.79
C GLN A 758 11.49 -13.76 5.91
N GLN A 759 11.80 -13.36 7.14
CA GLN A 759 11.28 -13.98 8.35
C GLN A 759 10.71 -12.90 9.26
N HIS A 760 9.51 -13.16 9.76
CA HIS A 760 8.80 -12.28 10.68
C HIS A 760 8.41 -13.09 11.92
N LEU A 761 8.92 -12.73 13.06
CA LEU A 761 8.56 -13.35 14.34
C LEU A 761 8.39 -12.28 15.40
N GLY A 762 7.50 -12.53 16.35
CA GLY A 762 7.29 -11.56 17.44
C GLY A 762 6.10 -11.87 18.32
N ILE A 763 5.84 -10.91 19.17
CA ILE A 763 4.73 -10.91 20.12
C ILE A 763 3.89 -9.64 19.97
N GLU A 764 2.60 -9.79 20.20
CA GLU A 764 1.63 -8.70 20.29
C GLU A 764 0.91 -8.82 21.63
N PHE A 765 0.79 -7.72 22.35
CA PHE A 765 0.06 -7.64 23.60
C PHE A 765 -0.86 -6.44 23.58
N GLY A 766 -2.13 -6.64 23.89
CA GLY A 766 -3.12 -5.57 23.98
C GLY A 766 -4.00 -5.76 25.19
N PHE A 767 -4.32 -4.68 25.88
CA PHE A 767 -5.24 -4.70 27.01
C PHE A 767 -6.08 -3.45 27.11
N SER A 768 -7.28 -3.61 27.68
CA SER A 768 -8.16 -2.53 28.12
C SER A 768 -8.73 -2.95 29.47
N VAL A 769 -8.48 -2.15 30.51
CA VAL A 769 -8.88 -2.47 31.89
C VAL A 769 -9.61 -1.28 32.50
N PRO A 770 -10.80 -1.49 33.12
CA PRO A 770 -11.51 -0.43 33.81
C PRO A 770 -10.76 -0.07 35.11
N LEU A 771 -10.67 1.23 35.38
CA LEU A 771 -10.12 1.76 36.63
C LEU A 771 -11.27 2.04 37.65
N PRO A 772 -10.97 2.23 38.96
CA PRO A 772 -12.01 2.43 40.00
C PRO A 772 -12.91 3.64 39.78
N VAL A 773 -12.58 4.53 38.85
CA VAL A 773 -13.42 5.69 38.50
C VAL A 773 -14.36 5.30 37.36
N THR A 774 -15.66 5.48 37.55
CA THR A 774 -16.68 5.15 36.56
C THR A 774 -16.38 5.81 35.20
N GLY A 775 -16.30 5.00 34.15
CA GLY A 775 -16.00 5.47 32.78
C GLY A 775 -14.51 5.68 32.48
N LEU A 776 -13.60 5.47 33.44
CA LEU A 776 -12.16 5.56 33.24
C LEU A 776 -11.59 4.17 32.94
N SER A 777 -10.81 4.04 31.87
CA SER A 777 -10.07 2.82 31.51
C SER A 777 -8.61 3.14 31.16
N LEU A 778 -7.75 2.16 31.42
CA LEU A 778 -6.39 2.14 30.97
C LEU A 778 -6.30 1.18 29.79
N GLU A 779 -5.78 1.67 28.66
CA GLU A 779 -5.56 0.88 27.44
C GLU A 779 -4.09 0.84 27.08
N GLY A 780 -3.59 -0.30 26.64
CA GLY A 780 -2.23 -0.41 26.23
C GLY A 780 -2.02 -1.45 25.16
N VAL A 781 -1.04 -1.20 24.30
CA VAL A 781 -0.62 -2.13 23.25
C VAL A 781 0.89 -2.14 23.11
N LEU A 782 1.42 -3.32 22.84
CA LEU A 782 2.83 -3.57 22.55
C LEU A 782 2.92 -4.52 21.34
N SER A 783 3.72 -4.14 20.34
CA SER A 783 4.21 -5.00 19.28
C SER A 783 5.73 -5.05 19.41
N ALA A 784 6.29 -6.23 19.55
CA ALA A 784 7.73 -6.43 19.56
C ALA A 784 8.06 -7.61 18.64
N GLY A 785 8.83 -7.35 17.60
CA GLY A 785 9.16 -8.33 16.60
C GLY A 785 10.56 -8.21 16.05
N GLU A 786 10.96 -9.19 15.27
CA GLU A 786 12.17 -9.23 14.46
C GLU A 786 11.76 -9.58 13.02
N TYR A 787 11.81 -8.58 12.13
CA TYR A 787 11.44 -8.72 10.72
C TYR A 787 12.70 -8.58 9.88
N THR A 788 13.25 -9.70 9.38
CA THR A 788 14.58 -9.75 8.77
C THR A 788 14.58 -10.42 7.41
N TYR A 789 15.55 -10.03 6.57
CA TYR A 789 15.91 -10.79 5.40
C TYR A 789 16.73 -12.01 5.79
N THR A 790 16.55 -13.15 5.10
CA THR A 790 17.16 -14.43 5.50
C THR A 790 17.82 -15.19 4.34
N SER A 791 17.79 -14.63 3.14
CA SER A 791 18.52 -15.13 1.97
C SER A 791 19.31 -14.00 1.33
N ASN A 792 20.30 -14.38 0.56
CA ASN A 792 21.03 -13.50 -0.34
C ASN A 792 20.47 -13.73 -1.76
N PRO A 793 19.67 -12.79 -2.30
CA PRO A 793 19.00 -12.98 -3.58
C PRO A 793 19.99 -13.03 -4.73
N TYR A 794 19.57 -13.66 -5.83
CA TYR A 794 20.27 -13.56 -7.11
C TYR A 794 19.78 -12.34 -7.85
N MET A 795 20.71 -11.54 -8.38
CA MET A 795 20.41 -10.31 -9.11
C MET A 795 20.92 -10.35 -10.55
N VAL A 796 20.19 -9.68 -11.42
CA VAL A 796 20.58 -9.37 -12.79
C VAL A 796 20.44 -7.86 -13.01
N GLN A 797 21.53 -7.19 -13.38
CA GLN A 797 21.54 -5.78 -13.75
C GLN A 797 21.64 -5.65 -15.27
N THR A 798 20.70 -4.95 -15.90
CA THR A 798 20.69 -4.71 -17.35
C THR A 798 20.65 -3.22 -17.68
N ILE A 799 21.25 -2.81 -18.78
CA ILE A 799 21.16 -1.45 -19.32
C ILE A 799 19.85 -1.32 -20.14
N ASP A 800 19.17 -0.19 -20.02
CA ASP A 800 17.92 0.04 -20.74
C ASP A 800 18.13 0.18 -22.25
N ASN A 801 19.22 0.80 -22.69
CA ASN A 801 19.52 1.09 -24.10
C ASN A 801 19.96 -0.13 -24.92
N SER A 802 20.41 -1.20 -24.31
CA SER A 802 20.95 -2.37 -25.02
C SER A 802 20.36 -3.71 -24.57
N ALA A 803 19.65 -3.73 -23.45
CA ALA A 803 19.26 -4.94 -22.73
C ALA A 803 20.45 -5.83 -22.30
N GLU A 804 21.67 -5.33 -22.42
CA GLU A 804 22.89 -6.03 -22.05
C GLU A 804 22.91 -6.30 -20.54
N VAL A 805 23.33 -7.51 -20.18
CA VAL A 805 23.58 -7.90 -18.79
C VAL A 805 24.92 -7.33 -18.36
N VAL A 806 24.88 -6.28 -17.54
CA VAL A 806 26.10 -5.65 -16.98
C VAL A 806 26.70 -6.51 -15.89
N ARG A 807 25.82 -7.07 -15.04
CA ARG A 807 26.21 -7.90 -13.90
C ARG A 807 25.11 -8.93 -13.62
N GLN A 808 25.55 -10.09 -13.17
CA GLN A 808 24.67 -11.10 -12.60
C GLN A 808 25.44 -11.85 -11.50
N SER A 809 24.92 -11.84 -10.30
CA SER A 809 25.55 -12.48 -9.14
C SER A 809 24.55 -12.59 -7.98
N THR A 810 24.96 -13.31 -6.95
CA THR A 810 24.29 -13.20 -5.65
C THR A 810 24.60 -11.85 -5.02
N VAL A 811 23.65 -11.28 -4.26
CA VAL A 811 23.87 -10.09 -3.41
C VAL A 811 24.30 -10.58 -2.02
N PRO A 812 25.62 -10.73 -1.76
CA PRO A 812 26.12 -11.55 -0.64
C PRO A 812 25.88 -10.93 0.73
N TYR A 813 25.71 -9.60 0.78
CA TYR A 813 25.52 -8.86 2.03
C TYR A 813 24.08 -8.36 2.21
N TRP A 814 23.10 -8.96 1.51
CA TRP A 814 21.69 -8.55 1.57
C TRP A 814 21.02 -8.91 2.88
N SER A 815 21.19 -10.15 3.35
CA SER A 815 20.50 -10.61 4.56
C SER A 815 21.26 -10.30 5.85
N LYS A 816 22.58 -10.34 5.78
CA LYS A 816 23.46 -10.12 6.92
C LYS A 816 24.89 -9.80 6.49
N VAL A 817 25.61 -9.09 7.34
CA VAL A 817 27.03 -8.73 7.17
C VAL A 817 27.86 -9.46 8.20
N PRO A 818 28.98 -10.14 7.84
CA PRO A 818 29.85 -10.79 8.80
C PRO A 818 30.58 -9.76 9.67
N LEU A 819 30.69 -10.03 10.95
CA LEU A 819 31.50 -9.31 11.91
C LEU A 819 32.70 -10.17 12.24
N TYR A 820 33.89 -9.73 11.87
CA TYR A 820 35.13 -10.48 12.07
C TYR A 820 35.76 -10.23 13.43
N ALA A 821 36.45 -11.23 13.97
CA ALA A 821 37.27 -11.09 15.17
C ALA A 821 38.54 -10.32 14.85
N THR A 822 39.03 -9.54 15.81
CA THR A 822 40.26 -8.76 15.69
C THR A 822 41.13 -8.96 16.92
N TYR A 823 42.45 -8.84 16.75
CA TYR A 823 43.43 -8.84 17.83
C TYR A 823 44.45 -7.71 17.62
N GLU A 824 45.17 -7.33 18.67
CA GLU A 824 46.30 -6.42 18.55
C GLU A 824 47.57 -7.24 18.35
N ASP A 825 48.36 -6.95 17.33
CA ASP A 825 49.66 -7.56 17.12
C ASP A 825 50.75 -7.00 18.05
N ALA A 826 51.95 -7.56 17.98
CA ALA A 826 53.06 -7.13 18.84
C ALA A 826 53.50 -5.66 18.65
N ALA A 827 53.09 -5.01 17.57
CA ALA A 827 53.31 -3.60 17.31
C ALA A 827 52.18 -2.70 17.79
N GLY A 828 51.08 -3.30 18.38
CA GLY A 828 49.89 -2.58 18.77
C GLY A 828 48.94 -2.24 17.60
N MET A 829 49.12 -2.90 16.47
CA MET A 829 48.26 -2.74 15.31
C MET A 829 47.12 -3.73 15.33
N THR A 830 45.88 -3.27 15.09
CA THR A 830 44.74 -4.14 15.00
C THR A 830 44.78 -4.94 13.69
N GLN A 831 44.60 -6.24 13.77
CA GLN A 831 44.55 -7.19 12.66
C GLN A 831 43.30 -8.07 12.78
N PHE A 832 42.86 -8.67 11.67
CA PHE A 832 41.83 -9.71 11.71
C PHE A 832 42.41 -11.04 12.17
N ASP A 833 41.66 -11.71 13.05
CA ASP A 833 42.01 -13.03 13.54
C ASP A 833 41.70 -14.10 12.49
N MET A 834 42.65 -15.02 12.28
CA MET A 834 42.59 -16.05 11.23
C MET A 834 42.48 -17.43 11.88
N ASP A 835 41.71 -18.34 11.24
CA ASP A 835 41.68 -19.76 11.62
C ASP A 835 42.91 -20.51 11.10
N GLY A 836 43.01 -21.84 11.39
CA GLY A 836 44.13 -22.68 10.96
C GLY A 836 44.26 -22.86 9.47
N ASP A 837 43.22 -22.54 8.70
CA ASP A 837 43.16 -22.64 7.23
C ASP A 837 43.36 -21.26 6.55
N GLY A 838 43.59 -20.22 7.32
CA GLY A 838 43.84 -18.85 6.80
C GLY A 838 42.57 -18.04 6.47
N ASN A 839 41.38 -18.43 6.95
CA ASN A 839 40.16 -17.68 6.80
C ASN A 839 39.94 -16.77 8.00
N MET A 840 39.39 -15.59 7.79
CA MET A 840 39.00 -14.66 8.86
C MET A 840 37.92 -15.26 9.76
N ILE A 841 38.15 -15.22 11.09
CA ILE A 841 37.22 -15.75 12.09
C ILE A 841 36.00 -14.83 12.21
N VAL A 842 34.81 -15.36 11.88
CA VAL A 842 33.55 -14.65 12.03
C VAL A 842 33.04 -14.81 13.47
N LYS A 843 33.00 -13.73 14.24
CA LYS A 843 32.44 -13.71 15.61
C LYS A 843 30.94 -13.54 15.70
N GLY A 844 30.30 -13.14 14.58
CA GLY A 844 28.85 -12.91 14.52
C GLY A 844 28.40 -12.29 13.20
N TYR A 845 27.12 -11.95 13.13
CA TYR A 845 26.55 -11.32 11.95
C TYR A 845 25.66 -10.15 12.37
N LYS A 846 25.73 -9.03 11.63
CA LYS A 846 24.76 -7.95 11.68
C LYS A 846 23.65 -8.25 10.68
N LYS A 847 22.42 -8.46 11.16
CA LYS A 847 21.26 -8.76 10.31
C LYS A 847 20.73 -7.49 9.68
N HIS A 848 20.08 -7.62 8.51
CA HIS A 848 19.31 -6.56 7.88
C HIS A 848 17.81 -6.78 8.08
N TYR A 849 17.10 -5.69 8.27
CA TYR A 849 15.70 -5.65 8.69
C TYR A 849 14.80 -5.16 7.55
N VAL A 850 13.56 -5.63 7.56
CA VAL A 850 12.51 -5.12 6.68
C VAL A 850 12.29 -3.63 7.00
N PRO A 851 12.38 -2.74 6.00
CA PRO A 851 12.39 -1.30 6.22
C PRO A 851 11.00 -0.72 6.48
N SER A 852 10.99 0.57 6.86
CA SER A 852 9.78 1.41 6.96
C SER A 852 8.72 0.85 7.91
N THR A 853 9.16 0.18 9.00
CA THR A 853 8.32 -0.24 10.11
C THR A 853 9.16 -0.38 11.39
N PRO A 854 8.68 0.08 12.56
CA PRO A 854 9.38 -0.16 13.82
C PRO A 854 9.30 -1.65 14.19
N GLN A 855 10.41 -2.21 14.70
CA GLN A 855 10.45 -3.55 15.28
C GLN A 855 9.77 -3.57 16.67
N ILE A 856 9.74 -2.42 17.34
CA ILE A 856 9.09 -2.22 18.64
C ILE A 856 8.15 -1.01 18.51
N ALA A 857 6.86 -1.22 18.78
CA ALA A 857 5.85 -0.18 18.86
C ALA A 857 4.99 -0.38 20.11
N ALA A 858 4.82 0.66 20.90
CA ALA A 858 4.03 0.61 22.12
C ALA A 858 3.15 1.86 22.27
N GLN A 859 1.99 1.68 22.88
CA GLN A 859 1.11 2.78 23.30
C GLN A 859 0.53 2.47 24.67
N LEU A 860 0.46 3.49 25.52
CA LEU A 860 -0.27 3.47 26.78
C LEU A 860 -1.20 4.69 26.83
N GLY A 861 -2.48 4.47 27.09
CA GLY A 861 -3.49 5.50 27.07
C GLY A 861 -4.49 5.43 28.22
N LEU A 862 -4.91 6.60 28.67
CA LEU A 862 -6.06 6.78 29.58
C LEU A 862 -7.25 7.24 28.76
N LYS A 863 -8.38 6.55 28.92
CA LYS A 863 -9.62 6.84 28.23
C LYS A 863 -10.74 7.02 29.24
N TYR A 864 -11.41 8.17 29.17
CA TYR A 864 -12.49 8.52 30.07
C TYR A 864 -13.78 8.77 29.28
N ASN A 865 -14.79 7.99 29.60
CA ASN A 865 -16.07 7.98 28.93
C ASN A 865 -17.18 8.23 29.95
N ILE A 866 -17.83 9.40 29.92
CA ILE A 866 -18.93 9.73 30.81
C ILE A 866 -19.95 10.67 30.15
N ASN A 867 -21.25 10.40 30.27
CA ASN A 867 -22.32 11.28 29.81
C ASN A 867 -22.13 11.80 28.36
N TYR A 868 -21.75 10.89 27.45
CA TYR A 868 -21.43 11.20 26.05
C TYR A 868 -20.17 12.09 25.82
N TRP A 869 -19.36 12.32 26.86
CA TRP A 869 -18.03 12.82 26.73
C TRP A 869 -17.06 11.66 26.47
N PHE A 870 -16.10 11.93 25.64
CA PHE A 870 -14.94 11.09 25.39
C PHE A 870 -13.68 11.93 25.56
N LEU A 871 -12.77 11.45 26.40
CA LEU A 871 -11.45 12.04 26.59
C LEU A 871 -10.42 10.93 26.49
N GLU A 872 -9.36 11.14 25.77
CA GLU A 872 -8.25 10.21 25.67
C GLU A 872 -6.93 10.96 25.69
N LEU A 873 -5.99 10.43 26.43
CA LEU A 873 -4.59 10.85 26.41
C LEU A 873 -3.73 9.59 26.22
N ASN A 874 -2.91 9.56 25.19
CA ASN A 874 -2.04 8.43 24.91
C ASN A 874 -0.60 8.84 24.64
N ALA A 875 0.34 8.02 25.15
CA ALA A 875 1.77 8.12 24.90
C ALA A 875 2.19 6.94 24.02
N GLN A 876 2.99 7.22 23.00
CA GLN A 876 3.49 6.25 22.03
C GLN A 876 5.00 6.20 22.03
N CYS A 877 5.54 4.99 21.81
CA CYS A 877 6.97 4.74 21.65
C CYS A 877 7.20 3.87 20.42
N PHE A 878 8.15 4.27 19.57
CA PHE A 878 8.57 3.51 18.40
C PHE A 878 10.08 3.39 18.38
N ALA A 879 10.60 2.19 18.15
CA ALA A 879 12.03 1.95 18.13
C ALA A 879 12.42 0.90 17.07
N LYS A 880 13.71 0.92 16.71
CA LYS A 880 14.29 0.00 15.72
C LYS A 880 13.59 0.05 14.37
N SER A 881 13.32 1.24 13.87
CA SER A 881 12.92 1.46 12.48
C SER A 881 14.18 1.59 11.62
N HIS A 882 14.17 0.98 10.44
CA HIS A 882 15.33 0.93 9.56
C HIS A 882 15.02 1.59 8.21
N LEU A 883 16.06 2.16 7.61
CA LEU A 883 16.01 2.76 6.28
C LEU A 883 15.86 1.66 5.21
N ASP A 884 15.20 1.99 4.09
CA ASP A 884 15.11 1.12 2.94
C ASP A 884 16.46 1.01 2.20
N MET A 885 16.86 -0.23 1.93
CA MET A 885 18.21 -0.55 1.46
C MET A 885 18.32 -0.53 -0.06
N ASN A 886 19.43 -0.01 -0.55
CA ASN A 886 19.84 -0.21 -1.93
C ASN A 886 20.60 -1.56 -2.07
N PRO A 887 20.12 -2.52 -2.90
CA PRO A 887 20.81 -3.79 -3.07
C PRO A 887 22.19 -3.65 -3.72
N LEU A 888 22.42 -2.62 -4.52
CA LEU A 888 23.70 -2.37 -5.15
C LEU A 888 24.84 -2.19 -4.14
N TYR A 889 24.57 -1.56 -2.99
CA TYR A 889 25.57 -1.37 -1.93
C TYR A 889 25.97 -2.68 -1.21
N ARG A 890 25.14 -3.73 -1.32
CA ARG A 890 25.36 -5.05 -0.69
C ARG A 890 25.98 -6.07 -1.64
N THR A 891 26.57 -5.61 -2.75
CA THR A 891 27.30 -6.44 -3.73
C THR A 891 28.80 -6.39 -3.51
N ASP A 892 29.51 -7.45 -3.92
CA ASP A 892 30.97 -7.47 -3.95
C ASP A 892 31.53 -6.33 -4.81
N PHE A 893 30.83 -6.00 -5.88
CA PHE A 893 31.21 -4.90 -6.75
C PHE A 893 31.28 -3.55 -6.01
N ALA A 894 30.28 -3.23 -5.19
CA ALA A 894 30.26 -1.98 -4.42
C ALA A 894 31.32 -1.94 -3.32
N CYS A 895 31.76 -3.10 -2.86
CA CYS A 895 32.81 -3.28 -1.84
C CYS A 895 34.20 -3.50 -2.46
N LYS A 896 34.38 -3.27 -3.79
CA LYS A 896 35.71 -3.33 -4.42
C LYS A 896 36.67 -2.38 -3.69
N GLY A 897 37.90 -2.82 -3.50
CA GLY A 897 38.91 -2.08 -2.74
C GLY A 897 38.86 -2.28 -1.23
N CYS A 898 37.88 -3.07 -0.73
CA CYS A 898 37.85 -3.46 0.68
C CYS A 898 38.64 -4.74 0.97
N PHE A 899 38.88 -5.56 -0.05
CA PHE A 899 39.49 -6.89 0.07
C PHE A 899 40.86 -6.95 -0.60
N ASP A 900 41.74 -7.80 -0.06
CA ASP A 900 43.05 -8.11 -0.68
C ASP A 900 42.90 -9.09 -1.86
N GLU A 901 44.03 -9.42 -2.49
CA GLU A 901 44.07 -10.34 -3.63
C GLU A 901 43.63 -11.79 -3.29
N ASN A 902 43.67 -12.14 -2.01
CA ASN A 902 43.22 -13.45 -1.48
C ASN A 902 41.72 -13.44 -1.07
N GLY A 903 41.05 -12.29 -1.18
CA GLY A 903 39.65 -12.13 -0.77
C GLY A 903 39.45 -11.88 0.73
N ASN A 904 40.50 -11.56 1.48
CA ASN A 904 40.40 -11.19 2.88
C ASN A 904 40.14 -9.69 3.03
N LEU A 905 39.28 -9.32 3.98
CA LEU A 905 39.00 -7.93 4.30
C LEU A 905 40.26 -7.26 4.87
N ILE A 906 40.66 -6.11 4.32
CA ILE A 906 41.79 -5.34 4.78
C ILE A 906 41.36 -4.54 6.03
N TYR A 907 42.10 -4.62 7.14
CA TYR A 907 41.80 -3.78 8.28
C TYR A 907 42.19 -2.32 7.97
N ASN A 908 41.20 -1.42 8.11
CA ASN A 908 41.38 0.01 7.91
C ASN A 908 40.28 0.77 8.67
N GLU A 909 40.65 1.76 9.44
CA GLU A 909 39.73 2.60 10.23
C GLU A 909 39.22 3.82 9.45
N ASP A 910 39.88 4.17 8.33
CA ASP A 910 39.50 5.30 7.49
C ASP A 910 38.47 4.86 6.43
N VAL A 911 37.26 5.28 6.61
CA VAL A 911 36.11 5.01 5.73
C VAL A 911 36.38 5.42 4.25
N ASN A 912 37.34 6.32 4.04
CA ASN A 912 37.64 6.88 2.71
C ASN A 912 38.77 6.14 1.97
N LYS A 913 39.35 5.11 2.58
CA LYS A 913 40.52 4.43 2.02
C LYS A 913 40.30 2.96 1.67
N GLY A 914 39.02 2.52 1.62
CA GLY A 914 38.72 1.11 1.47
C GLY A 914 38.93 0.32 2.79
N GLY A 915 38.93 -1.01 2.71
CA GLY A 915 39.09 -1.89 3.87
C GLY A 915 37.82 -1.94 4.76
N SER A 916 38.02 -2.34 6.02
CA SER A 916 36.92 -2.71 6.93
C SER A 916 35.95 -1.58 7.27
N ALA A 917 36.43 -0.38 7.56
CA ALA A 917 35.54 0.73 7.88
C ALA A 917 34.67 1.09 6.66
N HIS A 918 35.24 1.06 5.46
CA HIS A 918 34.52 1.31 4.22
C HIS A 918 33.53 0.18 3.89
N PHE A 919 33.93 -1.09 4.09
CA PHE A 919 33.08 -2.25 3.92
C PHE A 919 31.80 -2.16 4.78
N TYR A 920 31.96 -1.89 6.08
CA TYR A 920 30.84 -1.72 6.98
C TYR A 920 30.01 -0.47 6.64
N TYR A 921 30.65 0.64 6.25
CA TYR A 921 29.93 1.81 5.75
C TYR A 921 29.06 1.47 4.53
N MET A 922 29.59 0.73 3.57
CA MET A 922 28.85 0.35 2.34
C MET A 922 27.71 -0.64 2.62
N THR A 923 27.90 -1.58 3.52
CA THR A 923 26.95 -2.68 3.70
C THR A 923 25.95 -2.43 4.84
N ASP A 924 26.19 -1.45 5.71
CA ASP A 924 25.34 -1.19 6.87
C ASP A 924 23.94 -0.63 6.52
N GLN A 925 22.94 -1.00 7.31
CA GLN A 925 21.59 -0.45 7.24
C GLN A 925 21.39 0.59 8.34
N GLU A 926 20.93 1.79 8.00
CA GLU A 926 20.68 2.85 8.99
C GLU A 926 19.48 2.50 9.87
N GLU A 927 19.65 2.57 11.18
CA GLU A 927 18.61 2.49 12.20
C GLU A 927 18.21 3.90 12.65
N PHE A 928 16.90 4.19 12.69
CA PHE A 928 16.39 5.47 13.16
C PHE A 928 16.34 5.53 14.69
N LYS A 929 16.55 6.72 15.24
CA LYS A 929 16.46 6.98 16.68
C LYS A 929 15.06 6.63 17.22
N PRO A 930 14.97 6.12 18.46
CA PRO A 930 13.68 5.90 19.11
C PRO A 930 12.84 7.18 19.21
N VAL A 931 11.53 7.04 19.07
CA VAL A 931 10.56 8.14 18.99
C VAL A 931 9.55 8.03 20.10
N PHE A 932 9.27 9.15 20.77
CA PHE A 932 8.19 9.28 21.76
C PHE A 932 7.22 10.37 21.32
N LEU A 933 5.92 10.06 21.34
CA LEU A 933 4.85 10.97 20.97
C LEU A 933 3.77 10.99 22.05
N LEU A 934 3.16 12.15 22.25
CA LEU A 934 2.00 12.33 23.11
C LEU A 934 0.83 12.87 22.28
N ASN A 935 -0.34 12.23 22.41
CA ASN A 935 -1.55 12.59 21.66
C ASN A 935 -2.74 12.71 22.61
N ALA A 936 -3.71 13.56 22.28
CA ALA A 936 -4.94 13.68 23.04
C ALA A 936 -6.14 13.78 22.11
N SER A 937 -7.28 13.27 22.58
CA SER A 937 -8.55 13.43 21.88
C SER A 937 -9.66 13.79 22.87
N VAL A 938 -10.60 14.60 22.39
CA VAL A 938 -11.81 14.94 23.13
C VAL A 938 -13.00 14.95 22.19
N GLY A 939 -14.12 14.44 22.65
CA GLY A 939 -15.37 14.48 21.91
C GLY A 939 -16.60 14.55 22.81
N LYS A 940 -17.68 15.05 22.26
CA LYS A 940 -19.00 15.15 22.93
C LYS A 940 -20.11 14.93 21.92
N SER A 941 -21.12 14.19 22.33
CA SER A 941 -22.39 14.07 21.59
C SER A 941 -23.54 14.60 22.42
N TRP A 942 -24.50 15.24 21.76
CA TRP A 942 -25.79 15.66 22.32
C TRP A 942 -26.90 15.01 21.52
N TYR A 943 -27.93 14.53 22.24
CA TYR A 943 -29.17 14.03 21.66
C TYR A 943 -30.27 15.06 21.90
N ILE A 944 -30.81 15.60 20.81
CA ILE A 944 -31.83 16.66 20.83
C ILE A 944 -32.99 16.22 19.93
N ASN A 945 -34.14 15.90 20.50
CA ASN A 945 -35.36 15.51 19.76
C ASN A 945 -35.12 14.46 18.65
N ASN A 946 -34.47 13.34 18.98
CA ASN A 946 -34.05 12.26 18.06
C ASN A 946 -32.92 12.60 17.11
N ASN A 947 -32.42 13.83 17.11
CA ASN A 947 -31.26 14.23 16.34
C ASN A 947 -29.98 14.11 17.18
N GLN A 948 -28.87 13.87 16.56
CA GLN A 948 -27.57 13.81 17.21
C GLN A 948 -26.62 14.89 16.65
N LEU A 949 -26.20 15.80 17.53
CA LEU A 949 -25.08 16.71 17.26
C LEU A 949 -23.84 16.20 17.99
N GLY A 950 -22.67 16.22 17.36
CA GLY A 950 -21.44 15.87 18.05
C GLY A 950 -20.22 16.56 17.44
N PHE A 951 -19.15 16.57 18.23
CA PHE A 951 -17.83 16.96 17.78
C PHE A 951 -16.77 15.99 18.30
N SER A 952 -15.64 15.92 17.59
CA SER A 952 -14.41 15.29 18.05
C SER A 952 -13.23 16.15 17.65
N LEU A 953 -12.33 16.41 18.60
CA LEU A 953 -11.05 17.07 18.39
C LEU A 953 -9.94 16.08 18.76
N GLN A 954 -9.01 15.87 17.84
CA GLN A 954 -7.80 15.11 18.06
C GLN A 954 -6.60 16.02 17.86
N VAL A 955 -5.64 15.95 18.77
CA VAL A 955 -4.37 16.66 18.71
C VAL A 955 -3.26 15.62 18.78
N ASN A 956 -2.45 15.55 17.73
CA ASN A 956 -1.33 14.60 17.65
C ASN A 956 -0.01 15.34 17.84
N ASN A 957 0.98 14.61 18.38
CA ASN A 957 2.34 15.11 18.60
C ASN A 957 2.33 16.43 19.39
N ILE A 958 1.68 16.42 20.57
CA ILE A 958 1.55 17.59 21.46
C ILE A 958 2.91 18.17 21.84
N THR A 959 3.93 17.33 21.93
CA THR A 959 5.33 17.72 22.20
C THR A 959 6.00 18.44 21.03
N ASN A 960 5.33 18.56 19.89
CA ASN A 960 5.83 19.22 18.67
C ASN A 960 7.20 18.68 18.19
N ASN A 961 7.42 17.37 18.30
CA ASN A 961 8.66 16.75 17.84
C ASN A 961 8.71 16.72 16.31
N ARG A 962 9.56 17.54 15.69
CA ARG A 962 9.75 17.66 14.24
C ARG A 962 10.96 16.87 13.71
N GLY A 963 11.77 16.28 14.61
CA GLY A 963 12.97 15.52 14.25
C GLY A 963 12.73 14.05 13.96
N VAL A 964 11.47 13.61 13.83
CA VAL A 964 11.11 12.22 13.64
C VAL A 964 11.19 11.83 12.17
N LYS A 965 12.15 10.95 11.82
CA LYS A 965 12.19 10.31 10.49
C LYS A 965 11.11 9.24 10.43
N THR A 966 10.19 9.34 9.47
CA THR A 966 9.09 8.38 9.30
C THR A 966 9.38 7.33 8.24
N GLY A 967 10.42 7.50 7.43
CA GLY A 967 10.85 6.62 6.37
C GLY A 967 11.89 7.30 5.49
N GLY A 968 12.22 6.67 4.40
CA GLY A 968 13.20 7.13 3.44
C GLY A 968 13.87 5.95 2.76
N TYR A 969 14.86 6.23 1.93
CA TYR A 969 15.57 5.22 1.16
C TYR A 969 17.02 5.62 0.86
N GLU A 970 17.88 4.63 0.70
CA GLU A 970 19.19 4.81 0.12
C GLU A 970 19.05 5.06 -1.38
N GLN A 971 19.74 6.07 -1.92
CA GLN A 971 19.70 6.33 -3.35
C GLN A 971 20.37 5.19 -4.14
N THR A 972 19.73 4.75 -5.22
CA THR A 972 20.25 3.69 -6.10
C THR A 972 21.33 4.21 -7.05
N ARG A 973 22.38 4.78 -6.49
CA ARG A 973 23.52 5.35 -7.22
C ARG A 973 24.80 4.98 -6.51
N LEU A 974 25.85 4.69 -7.29
CA LEU A 974 27.21 4.56 -6.80
C LEU A 974 28.05 5.69 -7.39
N GLN A 975 28.86 6.27 -6.53
CA GLN A 975 29.86 7.24 -6.94
C GLN A 975 31.23 6.55 -6.99
N ASN A 976 31.92 6.70 -8.11
CA ASN A 976 33.25 6.16 -8.28
C ASN A 976 34.29 7.24 -7.93
N SER A 977 35.24 6.94 -7.06
CA SER A 977 36.48 7.70 -6.97
C SER A 977 37.40 7.27 -8.10
N SER A 978 37.60 8.14 -9.09
CA SER A 978 38.46 7.86 -10.25
C SER A 978 39.91 7.56 -9.88
N SER A 979 40.35 7.89 -8.66
CA SER A 979 41.73 7.74 -8.21
C SER A 979 42.02 6.50 -7.38
N LYS A 980 40.98 5.77 -6.86
CA LYS A 980 41.19 4.75 -5.82
C LYS A 980 40.45 3.43 -5.99
N ASP A 981 39.73 3.25 -7.09
CA ASP A 981 38.86 2.05 -7.30
C ASP A 981 37.88 1.77 -6.14
N VAL A 982 37.48 2.82 -5.41
CA VAL A 982 36.57 2.75 -4.27
C VAL A 982 35.25 3.43 -4.63
N TYR A 983 34.12 2.77 -4.34
CA TYR A 983 32.79 3.34 -4.55
C TYR A 983 32.23 3.94 -3.27
N TYR A 984 31.48 5.03 -3.38
CA TYR A 984 30.82 5.69 -2.25
C TYR A 984 29.31 5.67 -2.40
N ARG A 985 28.62 5.70 -1.27
CA ARG A 985 27.16 5.85 -1.20
C ARG A 985 26.77 7.30 -1.43
N PHE A 986 25.68 7.53 -2.13
CA PHE A 986 25.01 8.84 -2.11
C PHE A 986 24.29 9.04 -0.78
N GLN A 987 24.09 10.31 -0.38
CA GLN A 987 23.30 10.66 0.79
C GLN A 987 21.91 10.05 0.69
N SER A 988 21.45 9.43 1.78
CA SER A 988 20.09 8.88 1.87
C SER A 988 19.05 10.00 1.86
N LYS A 989 17.85 9.70 1.37
CA LYS A 989 16.71 10.61 1.39
C LYS A 989 15.70 10.21 2.45
N TYR A 990 15.11 11.20 3.13
CA TYR A 990 14.24 10.98 4.28
C TYR A 990 12.89 11.67 4.14
N PHE A 991 11.88 11.12 4.81
CA PHE A 991 10.64 11.79 5.15
C PHE A 991 10.58 12.06 6.64
N TYR A 992 10.08 13.23 7.00
CA TYR A 992 9.91 13.62 8.39
C TYR A 992 8.44 13.73 8.78
N MET A 993 8.16 13.47 10.05
CA MET A 993 6.86 13.72 10.65
C MET A 993 6.64 15.23 10.79
N SER A 994 5.41 15.63 10.54
CA SER A 994 4.96 16.96 10.90
C SER A 994 4.99 17.16 12.43
N GLY A 995 5.18 18.40 12.89
CA GLY A 995 5.03 18.76 14.29
C GLY A 995 3.61 18.55 14.83
N ILE A 996 3.23 19.33 15.83
CA ILE A 996 1.87 19.29 16.38
C ILE A 996 0.82 19.50 15.27
N ASN A 997 -0.18 18.66 15.25
CA ASN A 997 -1.30 18.77 14.29
C ASN A 997 -2.62 18.44 14.97
N TYR A 998 -3.70 18.96 14.40
CA TYR A 998 -5.05 18.75 14.93
C TYR A 998 -6.02 18.34 13.84
N MET A 999 -7.08 17.67 14.26
CA MET A 999 -8.25 17.34 13.46
C MET A 999 -9.51 17.57 14.28
N LEU A 1000 -10.39 18.46 13.84
CA LEU A 1000 -11.69 18.76 14.43
C LEU A 1000 -12.80 18.33 13.47
N ASN A 1001 -13.63 17.44 13.90
CA ASN A 1001 -14.82 16.98 13.18
C ASN A 1001 -16.09 17.38 13.93
N VAL A 1002 -17.04 17.99 13.26
CA VAL A 1002 -18.38 18.29 13.76
C VAL A 1002 -19.39 17.58 12.86
N TYR A 1003 -20.31 16.86 13.46
CA TYR A 1003 -21.33 16.11 12.72
C TYR A 1003 -22.73 16.31 13.28
N PHE A 1004 -23.67 16.23 12.37
CA PHE A 1004 -25.10 16.29 12.69
C PHE A 1004 -25.84 15.16 11.98
N ARG A 1005 -26.76 14.52 12.70
CA ARG A 1005 -27.66 13.47 12.19
C ARG A 1005 -29.10 13.84 12.48
N PHE A 1006 -29.93 13.68 11.45
CA PHE A 1006 -31.38 13.86 11.51
C PHE A 1006 -32.09 12.53 11.60
#